data_585bff5455baaa9f1c5902a07000be9a
#
_entry.id   585bff5455baaa9f1c5902a07000be9a
#
_cell.length_a   1.000
_cell.length_b   1.000
_cell.length_c   1.000
_cell.angle_alpha   90.00
_cell.angle_beta   90.00
_cell.angle_gamma   90.00
#
_symmetry.space_group_name_H-M   'P 1'
#
loop_
_entity.id
_entity.type
_entity.pdbx_description
1 polymer ?
#
loop_
_entity_poly.entity_id
_entity_poly.type
_entity_poly.pdbx_seq_one_letter_code
_entity_poly.pdbx_strand_id
1 'polypeptide(L)'
;TGARMSSPSKRALGDVLAATRLRSSMDEALAHLGAYRPFLRAPAEMARLHAAHPSALSHTCDVARDSAFDLRLVAPRLPRTRVPGGHTPQTWLDHLAREGARERYGTREEHPGAWETIDRELGVIERLGFAGYFLIVKEIVDFCAARGILCQGRGSAANSAVCFCLGITAVDAVRHNLLFERFLSDARSGPPDIDVDIEACRREEVIQHVYELYGRERAAQVANVITYRPRSAMRDAARALGYPAGSAQAWARGKGQAPALVSEAAGALARLPRHMGIHSGGMVLTDQPVSRICPVGWAAMPGRTVLQWDKEDCADAGLVKFDLLSLGMLTALRIAFDELRASDAREDYVNPHLRGWAQRQVHGRHDQPVGLHTLPEEDPRVYDLLCAADTVGVFQVESRAQMNTLPRLKPRCFYDIVVEVALIRPGPIQGRSVNPYLRRRSGREEVTYLHPLLEPALRQTLGVPLFQEQLMRIATDAAGLSGARADQLRRAMGAKRSPERMEALKGDLMAGMEERGIDAPTRERIFEQLKGFADFGFPESHSFSFAHIVYASSWLKVHAPEHFYAAILASQPMGFYSPATLVQDARRHGVRVVGPSVNDSLVDASVQRMEGADTGEAYREGRAQSLPTRGVVPLDVDSDLAVCIGLSQVRGLGAAAERIVAARREGAFTSQADLARRAHVSSSDMEKLAMAGALECLGVGRREGAWAAGALAQPSARAGQWQPFLPGTEVGSTVPDLPSLSE
;
A
#
# COMPACT_ATOMS: atom_id res chain seq x y z
N THR A 1 -32.56 11.13 26.89
CA THR A 1 -32.14 10.14 25.91
C THR A 1 -30.99 9.32 26.51
N GLY A 2 -30.99 8.09 26.46
CA GLY A 2 -29.97 7.20 27.00
C GLY A 2 -30.24 5.77 26.58
N ALA A 3 -31.17 5.60 25.63
CA ALA A 3 -31.50 4.28 25.13
C ALA A 3 -30.29 3.66 24.47
N ARG A 4 -29.79 2.56 25.04
CA ARG A 4 -28.62 1.82 24.56
C ARG A 4 -29.02 0.52 23.84
N MET A 5 -30.29 0.18 23.84
CA MET A 5 -30.85 -1.04 23.27
C MET A 5 -32.14 -0.73 22.52
N SER A 6 -32.42 -1.48 21.46
CA SER A 6 -33.67 -1.35 20.70
C SER A 6 -34.88 -1.98 21.44
N SER A 7 -34.62 -3.00 22.26
CA SER A 7 -35.64 -3.72 23.01
C SER A 7 -35.07 -4.37 24.27
N PRO A 8 -35.90 -4.75 25.25
CA PRO A 8 -35.48 -5.46 26.47
C PRO A 8 -34.74 -6.78 26.17
N SER A 9 -35.13 -7.48 25.11
CA SER A 9 -34.48 -8.75 24.71
C SER A 9 -33.02 -8.62 24.34
N LYS A 10 -32.55 -7.40 24.05
CA LYS A 10 -31.13 -7.14 23.72
C LYS A 10 -30.27 -6.85 24.96
N ARG A 11 -30.81 -7.01 26.18
CA ARG A 11 -30.10 -6.76 27.42
C ARG A 11 -28.84 -7.61 27.56
N ALA A 12 -28.93 -8.92 27.34
CA ALA A 12 -27.79 -9.84 27.43
C ALA A 12 -26.64 -9.44 26.48
N LEU A 13 -26.99 -9.04 25.24
CA LEU A 13 -26.00 -8.53 24.27
C LEU A 13 -25.34 -7.24 24.76
N GLY A 14 -26.14 -6.33 25.35
CA GLY A 14 -25.62 -5.08 25.92
C GLY A 14 -24.64 -5.34 27.07
N ASP A 15 -24.90 -6.33 27.92
CA ASP A 15 -24.04 -6.73 29.03
C ASP A 15 -22.74 -7.37 28.55
N VAL A 16 -22.80 -8.25 27.52
CA VAL A 16 -21.61 -8.80 26.87
C VAL A 16 -20.73 -7.71 26.24
N LEU A 17 -21.34 -6.72 25.55
CA LEU A 17 -20.61 -5.58 25.00
C LEU A 17 -19.95 -4.72 26.09
N ALA A 18 -20.65 -4.48 27.21
CA ALA A 18 -20.12 -3.72 28.32
C ALA A 18 -18.95 -4.45 29.02
N ALA A 19 -19.08 -5.75 29.26
CA ALA A 19 -17.99 -6.57 29.80
C ALA A 19 -16.77 -6.59 28.86
N THR A 20 -17.00 -6.75 27.57
CA THR A 20 -15.95 -6.68 26.54
C THR A 20 -15.22 -5.34 26.55
N ARG A 21 -15.95 -4.21 26.67
CA ARG A 21 -15.38 -2.86 26.79
C ARG A 21 -14.53 -2.69 28.06
N LEU A 22 -14.96 -3.24 29.18
CA LEU A 22 -14.26 -3.23 30.44
C LEU A 22 -13.09 -4.23 30.48
N ARG A 23 -12.97 -5.10 29.46
CA ARG A 23 -11.96 -6.18 29.39
C ARG A 23 -12.07 -7.16 30.56
N SER A 24 -13.27 -7.39 31.07
CA SER A 24 -13.61 -8.24 32.20
C SER A 24 -14.65 -9.29 31.82
N SER A 25 -14.92 -10.24 32.71
CA SER A 25 -16.09 -11.10 32.63
C SER A 25 -17.37 -10.33 33.02
N MET A 26 -18.54 -10.88 32.68
CA MET A 26 -19.82 -10.30 33.09
C MET A 26 -19.96 -10.26 34.62
N ASP A 27 -19.47 -11.27 35.34
CA ASP A 27 -19.52 -11.34 36.80
C ASP A 27 -18.66 -10.22 37.43
N GLU A 28 -17.44 -10.01 36.92
CA GLU A 28 -16.58 -8.92 37.36
C GLU A 28 -17.15 -7.54 36.99
N ALA A 29 -17.80 -7.44 35.82
CA ALA A 29 -18.40 -6.20 35.34
C ALA A 29 -19.70 -5.82 36.06
N LEU A 30 -20.34 -6.71 36.82
CA LEU A 30 -21.66 -6.49 37.45
C LEU A 30 -21.73 -5.18 38.26
N ALA A 31 -20.67 -4.82 39.02
CA ALA A 31 -20.59 -3.57 39.78
C ALA A 31 -20.64 -2.32 38.89
N HIS A 32 -20.22 -2.43 37.63
CA HIS A 32 -20.19 -1.34 36.64
C HIS A 32 -21.41 -1.37 35.69
N LEU A 33 -22.16 -2.46 35.69
CA LEU A 33 -23.38 -2.62 34.93
C LEU A 33 -24.56 -2.04 35.73
N GLY A 34 -24.88 -0.77 35.59
CA GLY A 34 -25.98 -0.15 36.30
C GLY A 34 -27.28 -0.99 36.26
N ALA A 35 -28.11 -0.90 37.29
CA ALA A 35 -29.36 -1.64 37.41
C ALA A 35 -30.35 -1.30 36.29
N TYR A 36 -30.37 -0.06 35.83
CA TYR A 36 -31.24 0.45 34.77
C TYR A 36 -30.59 0.31 33.40
N ARG A 37 -31.31 -0.37 32.50
CA ARG A 37 -30.93 -0.57 31.10
C ARG A 37 -31.94 0.12 30.18
N PRO A 38 -31.65 1.36 29.74
CA PRO A 38 -32.62 2.10 28.91
C PRO A 38 -32.70 1.50 27.51
N PHE A 39 -33.92 1.25 27.07
CA PHE A 39 -34.25 0.82 25.72
C PHE A 39 -35.29 1.74 25.07
N LEU A 40 -35.43 1.66 23.76
CA LEU A 40 -36.42 2.43 23.02
C LEU A 40 -37.84 1.94 23.42
N ARG A 41 -38.70 2.86 23.82
CA ARG A 41 -40.08 2.61 24.18
C ARG A 41 -41.03 3.22 23.17
N ALA A 42 -42.21 2.58 23.03
CA ALA A 42 -43.27 3.15 22.22
C ALA A 42 -43.82 4.45 22.84
N PRO A 43 -44.32 5.40 22.04
CA PRO A 43 -44.87 6.66 22.55
C PRO A 43 -45.95 6.47 23.63
N ALA A 44 -46.83 5.48 23.48
CA ALA A 44 -47.86 5.17 24.47
C ALA A 44 -47.28 4.68 25.82
N GLU A 45 -46.20 3.95 25.80
CA GLU A 45 -45.46 3.54 27.01
C GLU A 45 -44.82 4.74 27.70
N MET A 46 -44.16 5.63 26.91
CA MET A 46 -43.62 6.86 27.44
C MET A 46 -44.66 7.76 28.07
N ALA A 47 -45.83 7.89 27.43
CA ALA A 47 -46.93 8.66 27.98
C ALA A 47 -47.40 8.11 29.34
N ARG A 48 -47.49 6.79 29.50
CA ARG A 48 -47.82 6.16 30.80
C ARG A 48 -46.75 6.37 31.85
N LEU A 49 -45.49 6.24 31.51
CA LEU A 49 -44.37 6.43 32.42
C LEU A 49 -44.26 7.86 32.92
N HIS A 50 -44.63 8.83 32.11
CA HIS A 50 -44.58 10.26 32.42
C HIS A 50 -45.96 10.87 32.68
N ALA A 51 -46.96 10.07 33.06
CA ALA A 51 -48.34 10.53 33.29
C ALA A 51 -48.42 11.65 34.36
N ALA A 52 -47.51 11.65 35.34
CA ALA A 52 -47.40 12.73 36.34
C ALA A 52 -46.83 14.03 35.81
N HIS A 53 -46.14 14.01 34.66
CA HIS A 53 -45.48 15.16 34.04
C HIS A 53 -45.71 15.22 32.54
N PRO A 54 -46.96 15.37 32.05
CA PRO A 54 -47.28 15.30 30.62
C PRO A 54 -46.61 16.42 29.81
N SER A 55 -46.37 17.59 30.42
CA SER A 55 -45.63 18.70 29.78
C SER A 55 -44.20 18.35 29.43
N ALA A 56 -43.56 17.43 30.16
CA ALA A 56 -42.20 16.97 29.82
C ALA A 56 -42.15 16.27 28.47
N LEU A 57 -43.20 15.57 28.06
CA LEU A 57 -43.29 14.92 26.74
C LEU A 57 -43.46 15.93 25.61
N SER A 58 -44.29 16.98 25.81
CA SER A 58 -44.42 18.05 24.82
C SER A 58 -43.12 18.81 24.64
N HIS A 59 -42.43 19.17 25.73
CA HIS A 59 -41.08 19.80 25.66
C HIS A 59 -40.05 18.92 24.95
N THR A 60 -40.17 17.57 25.06
CA THR A 60 -39.28 16.67 24.29
C THR A 60 -39.46 16.85 22.80
N CYS A 61 -40.74 17.00 22.35
CA CYS A 61 -41.03 17.25 20.94
C CYS A 61 -40.55 18.62 20.47
N ASP A 62 -40.62 19.65 21.34
CA ASP A 62 -40.14 20.99 21.04
C ASP A 62 -38.60 20.97 20.90
N VAL A 63 -37.90 20.39 21.87
CA VAL A 63 -36.45 20.19 21.78
C VAL A 63 -36.04 19.40 20.55
N ALA A 64 -36.78 18.34 20.20
CA ALA A 64 -36.47 17.57 18.98
C ALA A 64 -36.66 18.40 17.70
N ARG A 65 -37.66 19.26 17.66
CA ARG A 65 -37.94 20.17 16.54
C ARG A 65 -36.86 21.24 16.40
N ASP A 66 -36.51 21.87 17.54
CA ASP A 66 -35.46 22.91 17.60
C ASP A 66 -34.06 22.36 17.31
N SER A 67 -33.86 21.08 17.63
CA SER A 67 -32.58 20.36 17.37
C SER A 67 -32.54 19.66 16.00
N ALA A 68 -33.59 19.82 15.17
CA ALA A 68 -33.62 19.22 13.85
C ALA A 68 -32.52 19.83 12.97
N PHE A 69 -31.66 18.99 12.42
CA PHE A 69 -30.50 19.40 11.64
C PHE A 69 -30.32 18.50 10.42
N ASP A 70 -30.08 19.11 9.25
CA ASP A 70 -29.74 18.38 8.03
C ASP A 70 -28.22 18.46 7.81
N LEU A 71 -27.52 17.33 7.85
CA LEU A 71 -26.09 17.22 7.62
C LEU A 71 -25.64 17.82 6.29
N ARG A 72 -26.51 17.85 5.27
CA ARG A 72 -26.21 18.46 3.97
C ARG A 72 -25.99 19.97 4.05
N LEU A 73 -26.47 20.62 5.11
CA LEU A 73 -26.25 22.06 5.34
C LEU A 73 -24.80 22.38 5.74
N VAL A 74 -24.01 21.42 6.16
CA VAL A 74 -22.63 21.62 6.59
C VAL A 74 -21.73 21.98 5.40
N ALA A 75 -21.98 21.41 4.22
CA ALA A 75 -21.29 21.67 2.94
C ALA A 75 -19.78 21.98 3.11
N PRO A 76 -18.95 21.04 3.59
CA PRO A 76 -17.55 21.29 3.88
C PRO A 76 -16.81 21.69 2.59
N ARG A 77 -15.93 22.69 2.71
CA ARG A 77 -15.12 23.18 1.60
C ARG A 77 -13.66 22.80 1.82
N LEU A 78 -12.92 22.69 0.73
CA LEU A 78 -11.47 22.53 0.79
C LEU A 78 -10.81 23.79 1.35
N PRO A 79 -9.65 23.66 2.02
CA PRO A 79 -8.85 24.80 2.43
C PRO A 79 -8.49 25.68 1.23
N ARG A 80 -8.30 26.95 1.47
CA ARG A 80 -7.78 27.85 0.42
C ARG A 80 -6.35 27.44 0.07
N THR A 81 -6.12 27.16 -1.20
CA THR A 81 -4.78 26.91 -1.73
C THR A 81 -3.95 28.18 -1.78
N ARG A 82 -2.67 28.07 -1.43
CA ARG A 82 -1.72 29.17 -1.57
C ARG A 82 -1.34 29.29 -3.04
N VAL A 83 -1.61 30.43 -3.63
CA VAL A 83 -1.23 30.75 -5.02
C VAL A 83 -0.42 32.05 -5.04
N PRO A 84 0.52 32.24 -5.96
CA PRO A 84 1.26 33.48 -6.13
C PRO A 84 0.34 34.65 -6.40
N GLY A 85 0.79 35.86 -6.04
CA GLY A 85 0.04 37.10 -6.32
C GLY A 85 -0.28 37.24 -7.80
N GLY A 86 -1.52 37.62 -8.10
CA GLY A 86 -2.02 37.77 -9.49
C GLY A 86 -2.64 36.49 -10.08
N HIS A 87 -2.56 35.37 -9.41
CA HIS A 87 -3.20 34.11 -9.85
C HIS A 87 -4.43 33.74 -9.02
N THR A 88 -5.39 33.13 -9.71
CA THR A 88 -6.43 32.30 -9.09
C THR A 88 -5.94 30.85 -9.00
N PRO A 89 -6.57 29.97 -8.20
CA PRO A 89 -6.22 28.54 -8.23
C PRO A 89 -6.24 27.93 -9.63
N GLN A 90 -7.19 28.32 -10.49
CA GLN A 90 -7.28 27.83 -11.85
C GLN A 90 -6.10 28.31 -12.71
N THR A 91 -5.85 29.64 -12.75
CA THR A 91 -4.74 30.15 -13.57
C THR A 91 -3.37 29.68 -13.10
N TRP A 92 -3.21 29.38 -11.82
CA TRP A 92 -1.99 28.79 -11.29
C TRP A 92 -1.84 27.33 -11.69
N LEU A 93 -2.92 26.54 -11.63
CA LEU A 93 -2.92 25.16 -12.12
C LEU A 93 -2.60 25.09 -13.62
N ASP A 94 -3.22 25.96 -14.43
CA ASP A 94 -2.95 26.07 -15.85
C ASP A 94 -1.47 26.36 -16.13
N HIS A 95 -0.90 27.31 -15.39
CA HIS A 95 0.52 27.66 -15.51
C HIS A 95 1.41 26.45 -15.25
N LEU A 96 1.24 25.78 -14.11
CA LEU A 96 2.04 24.61 -13.71
C LEU A 96 1.86 23.42 -14.67
N ALA A 97 0.63 23.15 -15.11
CA ALA A 97 0.37 22.08 -16.05
C ALA A 97 1.03 22.31 -17.41
N ARG A 98 1.00 23.56 -17.90
CA ARG A 98 1.64 23.94 -19.17
C ARG A 98 3.16 23.97 -19.08
N GLU A 99 3.72 24.34 -17.94
CA GLU A 99 5.16 24.26 -17.67
C GLU A 99 5.62 22.80 -17.71
N GLY A 100 4.93 21.92 -16.96
CA GLY A 100 5.22 20.48 -16.98
C GLY A 100 4.96 19.83 -18.36
N ALA A 101 4.00 20.34 -19.14
CA ALA A 101 3.77 19.90 -20.52
C ALA A 101 4.97 20.22 -21.44
N ARG A 102 5.55 21.41 -21.32
CA ARG A 102 6.75 21.78 -22.08
C ARG A 102 7.93 20.87 -21.72
N GLU A 103 8.09 20.56 -20.45
CA GLU A 103 9.15 19.68 -19.97
C GLU A 103 8.99 18.25 -20.51
N ARG A 104 7.75 17.73 -20.52
CA ARG A 104 7.49 16.32 -20.85
C ARG A 104 7.22 16.04 -22.32
N TYR A 105 6.56 16.96 -23.02
CA TYR A 105 6.14 16.79 -24.41
C TYR A 105 6.81 17.79 -25.37
N GLY A 106 7.59 18.74 -24.86
CA GLY A 106 8.10 19.81 -25.72
C GLY A 106 7.05 20.85 -26.08
N THR A 107 7.22 21.44 -27.25
CA THR A 107 6.32 22.51 -27.74
C THR A 107 4.98 21.96 -28.26
N ARG A 108 4.00 22.86 -28.43
CA ARG A 108 2.69 22.49 -28.99
C ARG A 108 2.79 22.00 -30.44
N GLU A 109 3.74 22.53 -31.19
CA GLU A 109 4.00 22.15 -32.57
C GLU A 109 4.60 20.74 -32.69
N GLU A 110 5.41 20.33 -31.70
CA GLU A 110 6.03 19.01 -31.65
C GLU A 110 5.01 17.92 -31.28
N HIS A 111 4.12 18.22 -30.33
CA HIS A 111 3.14 17.23 -29.82
C HIS A 111 1.72 17.83 -29.69
N PRO A 112 1.05 18.23 -30.78
CA PRO A 112 -0.23 18.92 -30.73
C PRO A 112 -1.33 18.13 -30.01
N GLY A 113 -1.42 16.81 -30.18
CA GLY A 113 -2.41 15.96 -29.54
C GLY A 113 -2.28 15.90 -28.01
N ALA A 114 -1.07 15.98 -27.47
CA ALA A 114 -0.86 16.07 -26.03
C ALA A 114 -1.41 17.38 -25.48
N TRP A 115 -1.10 18.49 -26.14
CA TRP A 115 -1.58 19.81 -25.73
C TRP A 115 -3.10 19.96 -25.85
N GLU A 116 -3.72 19.40 -26.88
CA GLU A 116 -5.18 19.35 -27.01
C GLU A 116 -5.83 18.58 -25.86
N THR A 117 -5.23 17.45 -25.47
CA THR A 117 -5.69 16.65 -24.32
C THR A 117 -5.59 17.45 -23.03
N ILE A 118 -4.45 18.11 -22.77
CA ILE A 118 -4.24 18.94 -21.59
C ILE A 118 -5.25 20.10 -21.53
N ASP A 119 -5.47 20.81 -22.64
CA ASP A 119 -6.43 21.91 -22.71
C ASP A 119 -7.85 21.43 -22.41
N ARG A 120 -8.25 20.27 -22.94
CA ARG A 120 -9.55 19.65 -22.67
C ARG A 120 -9.69 19.29 -21.20
N GLU A 121 -8.68 18.67 -20.59
CA GLU A 121 -8.70 18.28 -19.19
C GLU A 121 -8.77 19.50 -18.26
N LEU A 122 -7.95 20.53 -18.50
CA LEU A 122 -7.96 21.79 -17.75
C LEU A 122 -9.34 22.48 -17.84
N GLY A 123 -9.97 22.47 -19.01
CA GLY A 123 -11.32 23.00 -19.18
C GLY A 123 -12.38 22.25 -18.38
N VAL A 124 -12.27 20.92 -18.22
CA VAL A 124 -13.16 20.14 -17.35
C VAL A 124 -12.91 20.46 -15.88
N ILE A 125 -11.63 20.54 -15.46
CA ILE A 125 -11.26 20.88 -14.09
C ILE A 125 -11.79 22.27 -13.70
N GLU A 126 -11.71 23.25 -14.60
CA GLU A 126 -12.21 24.60 -14.41
C GLU A 126 -13.74 24.61 -14.22
N ARG A 127 -14.49 24.00 -15.16
CA ARG A 127 -15.97 23.94 -15.08
C ARG A 127 -16.46 23.31 -13.79
N LEU A 128 -15.73 22.31 -13.27
CA LEU A 128 -16.09 21.62 -12.04
C LEU A 128 -15.52 22.28 -10.76
N GLY A 129 -14.65 23.29 -10.89
CA GLY A 129 -14.10 24.06 -9.78
C GLY A 129 -13.09 23.27 -8.93
N PHE A 130 -12.38 22.28 -9.49
CA PHE A 130 -11.49 21.40 -8.74
C PHE A 130 -10.00 21.78 -8.76
N ALA A 131 -9.63 22.94 -9.33
CA ALA A 131 -8.23 23.38 -9.39
C ALA A 131 -7.54 23.37 -8.02
N GLY A 132 -8.22 23.82 -6.95
CA GLY A 132 -7.67 23.77 -5.59
C GLY A 132 -7.35 22.36 -5.10
N TYR A 133 -8.14 21.34 -5.49
CA TYR A 133 -7.88 19.95 -5.15
C TYR A 133 -6.56 19.44 -5.76
N PHE A 134 -6.35 19.72 -7.07
CA PHE A 134 -5.12 19.33 -7.76
C PHE A 134 -3.89 20.03 -7.17
N LEU A 135 -4.02 21.31 -6.82
CA LEU A 135 -2.93 22.08 -6.20
C LEU A 135 -2.55 21.55 -4.81
N ILE A 136 -3.52 21.12 -4.00
CA ILE A 136 -3.24 20.46 -2.71
C ILE A 136 -2.43 19.16 -2.92
N VAL A 137 -2.84 18.33 -3.87
CA VAL A 137 -2.10 17.09 -4.16
C VAL A 137 -0.70 17.39 -4.71
N LYS A 138 -0.59 18.39 -5.59
CA LYS A 138 0.72 18.87 -6.12
C LYS A 138 1.64 19.34 -5.01
N GLU A 139 1.17 20.13 -4.05
CA GLU A 139 1.94 20.60 -2.88
C GLU A 139 2.50 19.43 -2.06
N ILE A 140 1.70 18.36 -1.86
CA ILE A 140 2.14 17.15 -1.16
C ILE A 140 3.22 16.41 -1.97
N VAL A 141 3.04 16.27 -3.28
CA VAL A 141 4.02 15.61 -4.16
C VAL A 141 5.32 16.40 -4.24
N ASP A 142 5.24 17.74 -4.31
CA ASP A 142 6.41 18.61 -4.30
C ASP A 142 7.20 18.52 -3.00
N PHE A 143 6.52 18.44 -1.86
CA PHE A 143 7.19 18.17 -0.60
C PHE A 143 7.94 16.83 -0.62
N CYS A 144 7.30 15.78 -1.15
CA CYS A 144 7.95 14.48 -1.31
C CYS A 144 9.21 14.60 -2.18
N ALA A 145 9.11 15.24 -3.34
CA ALA A 145 10.23 15.44 -4.26
C ALA A 145 11.38 16.24 -3.62
N ALA A 146 11.07 17.36 -2.95
CA ALA A 146 12.05 18.21 -2.28
C ALA A 146 12.81 17.50 -1.14
N ARG A 147 12.16 16.48 -0.52
CA ARG A 147 12.76 15.67 0.54
C ARG A 147 13.35 14.35 0.06
N GLY A 148 13.31 14.05 -1.25
CA GLY A 148 13.72 12.76 -1.79
C GLY A 148 12.87 11.59 -1.30
N ILE A 149 11.59 11.83 -0.99
CA ILE A 149 10.61 10.81 -0.64
C ILE A 149 10.00 10.27 -1.92
N LEU A 150 10.12 8.98 -2.17
CA LEU A 150 9.52 8.40 -3.37
C LEU A 150 8.02 8.27 -3.21
N CYS A 151 7.27 8.90 -4.11
CA CYS A 151 5.82 8.83 -4.16
C CYS A 151 5.31 8.72 -5.60
N GLN A 152 4.10 8.21 -5.77
CA GLN A 152 3.47 8.04 -7.07
C GLN A 152 1.95 8.10 -6.94
N GLY A 153 1.29 8.94 -7.73
CA GLY A 153 -0.14 8.90 -7.93
C GLY A 153 -0.55 7.64 -8.68
N ARG A 154 -1.59 6.97 -8.19
CA ARG A 154 -2.10 5.73 -8.77
C ARG A 154 -3.60 5.78 -9.05
N GLY A 155 -4.12 4.67 -9.57
CA GLY A 155 -5.55 4.51 -9.81
C GLY A 155 -6.03 5.48 -10.88
N SER A 156 -7.12 6.20 -10.59
CA SER A 156 -7.74 7.08 -11.58
C SER A 156 -6.88 8.28 -11.99
N ALA A 157 -5.95 8.74 -11.15
CA ALA A 157 -5.05 9.84 -11.48
C ALA A 157 -4.16 9.56 -12.72
N ALA A 158 -3.83 8.28 -12.94
CA ALA A 158 -3.04 7.88 -14.11
C ALA A 158 -3.78 8.04 -15.45
N ASN A 159 -5.10 8.32 -15.46
CA ASN A 159 -5.85 8.66 -16.67
C ASN A 159 -5.75 10.14 -17.07
N SER A 160 -4.98 10.95 -16.35
CA SER A 160 -4.92 12.40 -16.57
C SER A 160 -3.54 12.85 -17.06
N ALA A 161 -3.52 13.49 -18.24
CA ALA A 161 -2.33 14.16 -18.74
C ALA A 161 -1.93 15.35 -17.87
N VAL A 162 -2.90 16.05 -17.25
CA VAL A 162 -2.63 17.11 -16.27
C VAL A 162 -1.90 16.54 -15.04
N CYS A 163 -2.35 15.41 -14.48
CA CYS A 163 -1.66 14.76 -13.37
C CYS A 163 -0.22 14.33 -13.74
N PHE A 164 -0.01 13.89 -14.97
CA PHE A 164 1.33 13.55 -15.48
C PHE A 164 2.22 14.78 -15.61
N CYS A 165 1.70 15.89 -16.18
CA CYS A 165 2.44 17.15 -16.29
C CYS A 165 2.78 17.76 -14.93
N LEU A 166 1.89 17.60 -13.94
CA LEU A 166 2.13 18.07 -12.56
C LEU A 166 3.11 17.18 -11.77
N GLY A 167 3.57 16.05 -12.34
CA GLY A 167 4.42 15.10 -11.63
C GLY A 167 3.69 14.27 -10.57
N ILE A 168 2.36 14.31 -10.53
CA ILE A 168 1.55 13.52 -9.59
C ILE A 168 1.62 12.02 -9.93
N THR A 169 1.65 11.67 -11.22
CA THR A 169 1.77 10.28 -11.70
C THR A 169 2.91 10.13 -12.69
N ALA A 170 3.50 8.94 -12.75
CA ALA A 170 4.48 8.55 -13.75
C ALA A 170 3.87 8.06 -15.07
N VAL A 171 2.57 7.78 -15.07
CA VAL A 171 1.87 7.19 -16.23
C VAL A 171 1.53 8.28 -17.22
N ASP A 172 2.02 8.17 -18.45
CA ASP A 172 1.68 9.05 -19.55
C ASP A 172 0.32 8.65 -20.16
N ALA A 173 -0.72 9.37 -19.77
CA ALA A 173 -2.08 9.11 -20.24
C ALA A 173 -2.25 9.32 -21.75
N VAL A 174 -1.50 10.24 -22.36
CA VAL A 174 -1.55 10.52 -23.82
C VAL A 174 -0.94 9.36 -24.58
N ARG A 175 0.26 8.96 -24.22
CA ARG A 175 1.00 7.85 -24.85
C ARG A 175 0.20 6.54 -24.82
N HIS A 176 -0.41 6.25 -23.69
CA HIS A 176 -1.18 5.01 -23.47
C HIS A 176 -2.65 5.14 -23.85
N ASN A 177 -3.07 6.29 -24.38
CA ASN A 177 -4.45 6.58 -24.78
C ASN A 177 -5.48 6.22 -23.69
N LEU A 178 -5.22 6.66 -22.45
CA LEU A 178 -6.08 6.39 -21.31
C LEU A 178 -7.29 7.33 -21.28
N LEU A 179 -8.41 6.86 -20.74
CA LEU A 179 -9.68 7.60 -20.74
C LEU A 179 -9.77 8.56 -19.57
N PHE A 180 -9.67 9.87 -19.80
CA PHE A 180 -9.83 10.90 -18.79
C PHE A 180 -11.22 10.87 -18.13
N GLU A 181 -12.26 10.54 -18.85
CA GLU A 181 -13.64 10.46 -18.36
C GLU A 181 -13.81 9.41 -17.24
N ARG A 182 -12.91 8.44 -17.15
CA ARG A 182 -12.84 7.48 -16.04
C ARG A 182 -12.37 8.16 -14.74
N PHE A 183 -11.54 9.17 -14.84
CA PHE A 183 -11.02 9.97 -13.73
C PHE A 183 -11.98 11.11 -13.36
N LEU A 184 -12.33 11.95 -14.34
CA LEU A 184 -13.19 13.12 -14.15
C LEU A 184 -14.12 13.31 -15.35
N SER A 185 -15.40 13.50 -15.07
CA SER A 185 -16.42 13.77 -16.09
C SER A 185 -17.42 14.81 -15.59
N ASP A 186 -18.05 15.57 -16.50
CA ASP A 186 -19.04 16.59 -16.18
C ASP A 186 -20.28 16.04 -15.40
N ALA A 187 -20.50 14.73 -15.44
CA ALA A 187 -21.56 14.06 -14.67
C ALA A 187 -21.19 13.77 -13.21
N ARG A 188 -20.01 14.14 -12.78
CA ARG A 188 -19.53 13.87 -11.42
C ARG A 188 -19.90 14.99 -10.45
N SER A 189 -20.49 14.64 -9.32
CA SER A 189 -20.92 15.60 -8.28
C SER A 189 -19.85 15.92 -7.23
N GLY A 190 -18.67 15.32 -7.30
CA GLY A 190 -17.58 15.51 -6.33
C GLY A 190 -16.19 15.43 -6.96
N PRO A 191 -15.14 15.82 -6.22
CA PRO A 191 -13.78 15.81 -6.72
C PRO A 191 -13.35 14.39 -7.13
N PRO A 192 -12.32 14.29 -8.00
CA PRO A 192 -11.72 12.99 -8.31
C PRO A 192 -11.06 12.39 -7.07
N ASP A 193 -10.78 11.10 -7.11
CA ASP A 193 -10.04 10.38 -6.07
C ASP A 193 -8.61 10.19 -6.56
N ILE A 194 -7.69 10.98 -6.02
CA ILE A 194 -6.26 10.86 -6.30
C ILE A 194 -5.60 10.14 -5.13
N ASP A 195 -5.28 8.87 -5.32
CA ASP A 195 -4.50 8.07 -4.39
C ASP A 195 -3.01 8.37 -4.61
N VAL A 196 -2.27 8.70 -3.57
CA VAL A 196 -0.82 8.85 -3.61
C VAL A 196 -0.17 7.75 -2.80
N ASP A 197 0.54 6.84 -3.47
CA ASP A 197 1.41 5.87 -2.81
C ASP A 197 2.71 6.56 -2.42
N ILE A 198 3.07 6.42 -1.14
CA ILE A 198 4.27 7.03 -0.55
C ILE A 198 5.13 5.89 0.01
N GLU A 199 6.43 6.01 -0.06
CA GLU A 199 7.33 5.05 0.56
C GLU A 199 7.01 4.85 2.05
N ALA A 200 7.01 3.59 2.49
CA ALA A 200 6.43 3.21 3.78
C ALA A 200 7.16 3.83 4.97
N CYS A 201 8.48 3.89 4.94
CA CYS A 201 9.30 4.35 6.06
C CYS A 201 9.22 5.85 6.33
N ARG A 202 8.89 6.66 5.31
CA ARG A 202 8.86 8.12 5.40
C ARG A 202 7.47 8.75 5.24
N ARG A 203 6.44 7.92 5.10
CA ARG A 203 5.06 8.39 4.96
C ARG A 203 4.61 9.28 6.14
N GLU A 204 5.10 9.00 7.36
CA GLU A 204 4.76 9.81 8.53
C GLU A 204 5.22 11.26 8.39
N GLU A 205 6.38 11.51 7.78
CA GLU A 205 6.87 12.87 7.50
C GLU A 205 5.86 13.64 6.64
N VAL A 206 5.29 12.98 5.63
CA VAL A 206 4.29 13.59 4.73
C VAL A 206 2.98 13.88 5.47
N ILE A 207 2.51 12.96 6.32
CA ILE A 207 1.31 13.17 7.14
C ILE A 207 1.52 14.35 8.10
N GLN A 208 2.67 14.43 8.76
CA GLN A 208 2.97 15.54 9.67
C GLN A 208 3.12 16.86 8.92
N HIS A 209 3.70 16.86 7.71
CA HIS A 209 3.74 18.04 6.86
C HIS A 209 2.33 18.58 6.52
N VAL A 210 1.38 17.70 6.19
CA VAL A 210 -0.02 18.10 5.96
C VAL A 210 -0.63 18.74 7.22
N TYR A 211 -0.35 18.20 8.41
CA TYR A 211 -0.78 18.81 9.68
C TYR A 211 -0.11 20.16 9.95
N GLU A 212 1.14 20.35 9.55
CA GLU A 212 1.85 21.63 9.66
C GLU A 212 1.26 22.69 8.75
N LEU A 213 0.91 22.30 7.50
CA LEU A 213 0.34 23.22 6.52
C LEU A 213 -1.07 23.70 6.88
N TYR A 214 -1.95 22.78 7.26
CA TYR A 214 -3.39 23.03 7.42
C TYR A 214 -3.85 23.15 8.88
N GLY A 215 -3.02 22.72 9.82
CA GLY A 215 -3.34 22.66 11.25
C GLY A 215 -4.19 21.43 11.62
N ARG A 216 -4.00 20.92 12.84
CA ARG A 216 -4.72 19.75 13.37
C ARG A 216 -6.21 19.98 13.59
N GLU A 217 -6.64 21.23 13.60
CA GLU A 217 -8.06 21.57 13.68
C GLU A 217 -8.79 21.37 12.34
N ARG A 218 -8.07 21.53 11.22
CA ARG A 218 -8.62 21.50 9.86
C ARG A 218 -8.23 20.26 9.07
N ALA A 219 -7.37 19.43 9.63
CA ALA A 219 -6.92 18.18 9.05
C ALA A 219 -7.16 17.03 10.05
N ALA A 220 -7.69 15.90 9.57
CA ALA A 220 -7.87 14.71 10.38
C ALA A 220 -7.84 13.45 9.53
N GLN A 221 -7.35 12.34 10.12
CA GLN A 221 -7.42 11.04 9.46
C GLN A 221 -8.84 10.49 9.49
N VAL A 222 -9.23 9.81 8.43
CA VAL A 222 -10.52 9.12 8.33
C VAL A 222 -10.51 7.87 9.20
N ALA A 223 -11.61 7.59 9.88
CA ALA A 223 -11.76 6.37 10.65
C ALA A 223 -12.09 5.16 9.75
N ASN A 224 -11.98 4.00 10.35
CA ASN A 224 -12.49 2.76 9.79
C ASN A 224 -13.28 2.00 10.88
N VAL A 225 -14.49 1.60 10.59
CA VAL A 225 -15.32 0.86 11.53
C VAL A 225 -15.05 -0.63 11.38
N ILE A 226 -14.35 -1.18 12.38
CA ILE A 226 -14.05 -2.62 12.43
C ILE A 226 -15.25 -3.35 13.04
N THR A 227 -15.86 -4.25 12.25
CA THR A 227 -16.97 -5.08 12.68
C THR A 227 -16.52 -6.43 13.21
N TYR A 228 -17.34 -7.03 14.08
CA TYR A 228 -17.12 -8.38 14.55
C TYR A 228 -17.14 -9.38 13.40
N ARG A 229 -16.06 -10.16 13.29
CA ARG A 229 -15.95 -11.35 12.45
C ARG A 229 -16.11 -12.62 13.30
N PRO A 230 -16.43 -13.78 12.74
CA PRO A 230 -16.72 -14.99 13.51
C PRO A 230 -15.69 -15.31 14.59
N ARG A 231 -14.38 -15.21 14.26
CA ARG A 231 -13.31 -15.45 15.21
C ARG A 231 -13.25 -14.46 16.36
N SER A 232 -13.44 -13.16 16.08
CA SER A 232 -13.43 -12.13 17.11
C SER A 232 -14.68 -12.19 17.97
N ALA A 233 -15.84 -12.43 17.38
CA ALA A 233 -17.10 -12.58 18.09
C ALA A 233 -17.04 -13.76 19.08
N MET A 234 -16.58 -14.92 18.62
CA MET A 234 -16.42 -16.12 19.47
C MET A 234 -15.48 -15.86 20.65
N ARG A 235 -14.32 -15.26 20.38
CA ARG A 235 -13.31 -15.00 21.42
C ARG A 235 -13.81 -13.99 22.46
N ASP A 236 -14.42 -12.90 22.01
CA ASP A 236 -14.84 -11.80 22.90
C ASP A 236 -16.09 -12.21 23.69
N ALA A 237 -17.04 -12.97 23.08
CA ALA A 237 -18.17 -13.58 23.78
C ALA A 237 -17.71 -14.55 24.89
N ALA A 238 -16.79 -15.46 24.57
CA ALA A 238 -16.27 -16.42 25.53
C ALA A 238 -15.60 -15.72 26.73
N ARG A 239 -14.80 -14.69 26.48
CA ARG A 239 -14.16 -13.88 27.55
C ARG A 239 -15.17 -13.15 28.40
N ALA A 240 -16.16 -12.49 27.76
CA ALA A 240 -17.22 -11.79 28.47
C ALA A 240 -18.04 -12.75 29.37
N LEU A 241 -18.20 -13.99 28.96
CA LEU A 241 -18.87 -15.05 29.74
C LEU A 241 -17.95 -15.77 30.76
N GLY A 242 -16.74 -15.25 31.01
CA GLY A 242 -15.84 -15.74 32.04
C GLY A 242 -14.97 -16.95 31.65
N TYR A 243 -14.94 -17.38 30.40
CA TYR A 243 -14.12 -18.50 29.97
C TYR A 243 -12.66 -18.14 29.82
N PRO A 244 -11.72 -19.06 30.16
CA PRO A 244 -10.30 -18.84 30.04
C PRO A 244 -9.87 -18.48 28.61
N ALA A 245 -8.81 -17.67 28.49
CA ALA A 245 -8.29 -17.19 27.20
C ALA A 245 -7.90 -18.35 26.26
N GLY A 246 -7.39 -19.47 26.79
CA GLY A 246 -7.03 -20.67 26.03
C GLY A 246 -8.25 -21.32 25.34
N SER A 247 -9.35 -21.52 26.10
CA SER A 247 -10.61 -22.05 25.57
C SER A 247 -11.22 -21.12 24.52
N ALA A 248 -11.28 -19.81 24.84
CA ALA A 248 -11.77 -18.79 23.91
C ALA A 248 -10.99 -18.77 22.58
N GLN A 249 -9.67 -18.94 22.64
CA GLN A 249 -8.82 -19.01 21.45
C GLN A 249 -8.99 -20.32 20.66
N ALA A 250 -9.18 -21.45 21.36
CA ALA A 250 -9.42 -22.76 20.73
C ALA A 250 -10.74 -22.73 19.93
N TRP A 251 -11.82 -22.26 20.55
CA TRP A 251 -13.13 -22.15 19.87
C TRP A 251 -13.11 -21.15 18.72
N ALA A 252 -12.43 -20.01 18.87
CA ALA A 252 -12.25 -19.05 17.79
C ALA A 252 -11.49 -19.61 16.57
N ARG A 253 -10.68 -20.65 16.76
CA ARG A 253 -9.98 -21.40 15.69
C ARG A 253 -10.76 -22.62 15.20
N GLY A 254 -11.97 -22.85 15.70
CA GLY A 254 -12.77 -24.03 15.37
C GLY A 254 -12.30 -25.32 16.01
N LYS A 255 -11.50 -25.25 17.10
CA LYS A 255 -11.05 -26.41 17.85
C LYS A 255 -12.00 -26.66 19.03
N GLY A 256 -12.72 -27.79 18.99
CA GLY A 256 -13.71 -28.18 19.99
C GLY A 256 -15.04 -27.44 19.81
N GLN A 257 -16.05 -27.87 20.60
CA GLN A 257 -17.39 -27.30 20.58
C GLN A 257 -17.53 -26.25 21.69
N ALA A 258 -17.91 -25.03 21.29
CA ALA A 258 -18.19 -23.96 22.25
C ALA A 258 -19.56 -24.22 22.94
N PRO A 259 -19.72 -23.83 24.22
CA PRO A 259 -21.02 -23.85 24.89
C PRO A 259 -22.08 -23.05 24.10
N ALA A 260 -23.34 -23.50 24.19
CA ALA A 260 -24.47 -22.89 23.46
C ALA A 260 -24.55 -21.36 23.72
N LEU A 261 -24.45 -20.95 24.98
CA LEU A 261 -24.50 -19.53 25.36
C LEU A 261 -23.39 -18.70 24.72
N VAL A 262 -22.17 -19.26 24.59
CA VAL A 262 -21.05 -18.57 23.90
C VAL A 262 -21.35 -18.44 22.42
N SER A 263 -21.89 -19.48 21.80
CA SER A 263 -22.24 -19.49 20.37
C SER A 263 -23.39 -18.51 20.05
N GLU A 264 -24.41 -18.43 20.90
CA GLU A 264 -25.50 -17.46 20.79
C GLU A 264 -25.02 -16.03 20.94
N ALA A 265 -24.19 -15.76 21.97
CA ALA A 265 -23.61 -14.44 22.19
C ALA A 265 -22.69 -14.04 21.02
N ALA A 266 -21.90 -14.96 20.50
CA ALA A 266 -21.06 -14.72 19.32
C ALA A 266 -21.87 -14.44 18.06
N GLY A 267 -22.99 -15.17 17.87
CA GLY A 267 -23.94 -14.92 16.79
C GLY A 267 -24.59 -13.53 16.89
N ALA A 268 -24.95 -13.12 18.09
CA ALA A 268 -25.53 -11.79 18.35
C ALA A 268 -24.52 -10.64 18.16
N LEU A 269 -23.25 -10.88 18.45
CA LEU A 269 -22.15 -9.92 18.19
C LEU A 269 -21.81 -9.80 16.70
N ALA A 270 -22.05 -10.84 15.90
CA ALA A 270 -21.61 -10.89 14.51
C ALA A 270 -22.11 -9.68 13.71
N ARG A 271 -21.19 -9.05 12.97
CA ARG A 271 -21.40 -7.84 12.15
C ARG A 271 -21.65 -6.54 12.93
N LEU A 272 -21.77 -6.55 14.25
CA LEU A 272 -21.82 -5.30 15.01
C LEU A 272 -20.45 -4.58 14.97
N PRO A 273 -20.44 -3.25 15.11
CA PRO A 273 -19.20 -2.51 15.34
C PRO A 273 -18.47 -3.03 16.57
N ARG A 274 -17.17 -3.28 16.42
CA ARG A 274 -16.32 -3.76 17.51
C ARG A 274 -15.45 -2.63 18.08
N HIS A 275 -14.77 -1.90 17.22
CA HIS A 275 -14.01 -0.71 17.55
C HIS A 275 -13.77 0.12 16.30
N MET A 276 -13.38 1.37 16.52
CA MET A 276 -12.89 2.22 15.45
C MET A 276 -11.37 2.00 15.28
N GLY A 277 -10.94 1.96 14.04
CA GLY A 277 -9.56 2.01 13.62
C GLY A 277 -9.31 3.26 12.79
N ILE A 278 -8.11 3.40 12.26
CA ILE A 278 -7.73 4.46 11.32
C ILE A 278 -7.74 3.87 9.91
N HIS A 279 -8.28 4.61 8.95
CA HIS A 279 -8.16 4.28 7.53
C HIS A 279 -6.69 4.26 7.11
N SER A 280 -6.30 3.34 6.23
CA SER A 280 -4.90 3.11 5.87
C SER A 280 -4.19 4.32 5.25
N GLY A 281 -4.92 5.29 4.68
CA GLY A 281 -4.35 6.45 4.00
C GLY A 281 -5.22 7.70 4.06
N GLY A 282 -6.54 7.54 4.26
CA GLY A 282 -7.50 8.62 4.12
C GLY A 282 -7.29 9.74 5.12
N MET A 283 -7.23 10.95 4.60
CA MET A 283 -7.13 12.20 5.35
C MET A 283 -8.13 13.20 4.79
N VAL A 284 -8.84 13.94 5.63
CA VAL A 284 -9.72 15.03 5.21
C VAL A 284 -9.10 16.37 5.56
N LEU A 285 -9.32 17.33 4.66
CA LEU A 285 -8.89 18.73 4.81
C LEU A 285 -10.09 19.64 4.64
N THR A 286 -10.25 20.61 5.52
CA THR A 286 -11.39 21.52 5.52
C THR A 286 -10.96 22.98 5.73
N ASP A 287 -11.72 23.92 5.20
CA ASP A 287 -11.52 25.37 5.38
C ASP A 287 -11.88 25.86 6.78
N GLN A 288 -12.70 25.11 7.50
CA GLN A 288 -13.13 25.35 8.89
C GLN A 288 -12.68 24.19 9.79
N PRO A 289 -12.73 24.35 11.13
CA PRO A 289 -12.41 23.25 12.02
C PRO A 289 -13.25 22.00 11.77
N VAL A 290 -12.60 20.84 11.60
CA VAL A 290 -13.27 19.55 11.35
C VAL A 290 -14.28 19.23 12.46
N SER A 291 -14.01 19.68 13.70
CA SER A 291 -14.90 19.48 14.85
C SER A 291 -16.27 20.14 14.70
N ARG A 292 -16.46 21.09 13.78
CA ARG A 292 -17.76 21.65 13.43
C ARG A 292 -18.60 20.74 12.55
N ILE A 293 -17.96 19.76 11.92
CA ILE A 293 -18.57 18.82 10.97
C ILE A 293 -18.76 17.47 11.64
N CYS A 294 -17.72 16.94 12.26
CA CYS A 294 -17.66 15.61 12.84
C CYS A 294 -16.83 15.63 14.13
N PRO A 295 -17.20 14.84 15.17
CA PRO A 295 -16.35 14.66 16.33
C PRO A 295 -14.97 14.16 15.94
N VAL A 296 -13.92 14.72 16.56
CA VAL A 296 -12.52 14.41 16.35
C VAL A 296 -11.90 13.94 17.67
N GLY A 297 -11.10 12.89 17.62
CA GLY A 297 -10.32 12.38 18.74
C GLY A 297 -8.84 12.29 18.41
N TRP A 298 -8.01 12.07 19.44
CA TRP A 298 -6.60 11.76 19.25
C TRP A 298 -6.40 10.31 18.85
N ALA A 299 -5.46 10.06 17.95
CA ALA A 299 -5.03 8.71 17.61
C ALA A 299 -4.12 8.13 18.71
N ALA A 300 -3.87 6.82 18.67
CA ALA A 300 -2.88 6.17 19.52
C ALA A 300 -1.45 6.65 19.20
N MET A 301 -1.16 6.95 17.93
CA MET A 301 0.09 7.56 17.53
C MET A 301 0.08 9.06 17.87
N PRO A 302 1.14 9.60 18.52
CA PRO A 302 1.22 11.02 18.83
C PRO A 302 1.10 11.91 17.60
N GLY A 303 0.52 13.09 17.77
CA GLY A 303 0.45 14.10 16.71
C GLY A 303 -0.63 13.87 15.63
N ARG A 304 -1.45 12.83 15.73
CA ARG A 304 -2.52 12.54 14.78
C ARG A 304 -3.91 12.71 15.39
N THR A 305 -4.81 13.28 14.61
CA THR A 305 -6.25 13.37 14.89
C THR A 305 -7.03 12.45 13.99
N VAL A 306 -8.14 11.90 14.50
CA VAL A 306 -9.00 10.96 13.77
C VAL A 306 -10.45 11.40 13.92
N LEU A 307 -11.17 11.52 12.79
CA LEU A 307 -12.62 11.71 12.86
C LEU A 307 -13.33 10.41 13.26
N GLN A 308 -14.59 10.55 13.72
CA GLN A 308 -15.41 9.40 14.11
C GLN A 308 -16.28 8.89 12.96
N TRP A 309 -15.99 9.27 11.74
CA TRP A 309 -16.67 8.82 10.52
C TRP A 309 -15.75 7.99 9.64
N ASP A 310 -16.30 7.00 8.97
CA ASP A 310 -15.60 6.24 7.95
C ASP A 310 -15.69 6.93 6.57
N LYS A 311 -15.15 6.28 5.54
CA LYS A 311 -15.09 6.85 4.19
C LYS A 311 -16.47 7.09 3.58
N GLU A 312 -17.47 6.27 3.93
CA GLU A 312 -18.82 6.35 3.39
C GLU A 312 -19.58 7.50 4.04
N ASP A 313 -19.46 7.63 5.36
CA ASP A 313 -19.98 8.78 6.11
C ASP A 313 -19.38 10.10 5.63
N CYS A 314 -18.05 10.12 5.39
CA CYS A 314 -17.37 11.30 4.84
C CYS A 314 -17.91 11.68 3.45
N ALA A 315 -18.13 10.70 2.57
CA ALA A 315 -18.68 10.93 1.25
C ALA A 315 -20.13 11.44 1.30
N ASP A 316 -20.96 10.87 2.18
CA ASP A 316 -22.35 11.30 2.39
C ASP A 316 -22.45 12.75 2.93
N ALA A 317 -21.45 13.16 3.73
CA ALA A 317 -21.34 14.54 4.25
C ALA A 317 -20.64 15.51 3.28
N GLY A 318 -20.17 15.05 2.12
CA GLY A 318 -19.45 15.86 1.15
C GLY A 318 -18.01 16.21 1.55
N LEU A 319 -17.42 15.50 2.51
CA LEU A 319 -16.01 15.65 2.87
C LEU A 319 -15.12 15.04 1.79
N VAL A 320 -14.14 15.81 1.38
CA VAL A 320 -13.13 15.37 0.40
C VAL A 320 -12.01 14.62 1.11
N LYS A 321 -11.78 13.39 0.67
CA LYS A 321 -10.73 12.52 1.18
C LYS A 321 -9.49 12.58 0.28
N PHE A 322 -8.32 12.68 0.89
CA PHE A 322 -7.01 12.55 0.27
C PHE A 322 -6.39 11.24 0.75
N ASP A 323 -6.02 10.36 -0.15
CA ASP A 323 -5.41 9.07 0.21
C ASP A 323 -3.90 9.13 0.12
N LEU A 324 -3.25 9.21 1.29
CA LEU A 324 -1.81 9.13 1.48
C LEU A 324 -1.45 7.69 1.88
N LEU A 325 -1.28 6.83 0.89
CA LEU A 325 -1.12 5.40 1.11
C LEU A 325 0.35 5.03 1.34
N SER A 326 0.59 3.86 1.91
CA SER A 326 1.94 3.36 2.20
C SER A 326 2.25 2.18 1.27
N LEU A 327 3.39 2.23 0.58
CA LEU A 327 3.84 1.15 -0.26
C LEU A 327 5.31 0.79 0.03
N GLY A 328 5.54 -0.42 0.61
CA GLY A 328 6.87 -0.88 1.00
C GLY A 328 7.85 -0.99 -0.17
N MET A 329 7.38 -1.38 -1.35
CA MET A 329 8.23 -1.48 -2.54
C MET A 329 8.82 -0.12 -2.95
N LEU A 330 8.10 0.99 -2.76
CA LEU A 330 8.68 2.32 -3.02
C LEU A 330 9.85 2.62 -2.09
N THR A 331 9.82 2.15 -0.84
CA THR A 331 10.98 2.22 0.06
C THR A 331 12.17 1.45 -0.50
N ALA A 332 11.95 0.20 -0.95
CA ALA A 332 13.01 -0.61 -1.52
C ALA A 332 13.59 0.02 -2.80
N LEU A 333 12.72 0.50 -3.70
CA LEU A 333 13.16 1.18 -4.92
C LEU A 333 13.99 2.43 -4.62
N ARG A 334 13.54 3.28 -3.66
CA ARG A 334 14.32 4.47 -3.26
C ARG A 334 15.68 4.09 -2.73
N ILE A 335 15.76 3.13 -1.80
CA ILE A 335 17.04 2.69 -1.23
C ILE A 335 17.96 2.17 -2.35
N ALA A 336 17.47 1.31 -3.24
CA ALA A 336 18.24 0.76 -4.33
C ALA A 336 18.77 1.86 -5.28
N PHE A 337 17.91 2.81 -5.66
CA PHE A 337 18.31 3.92 -6.52
C PHE A 337 19.29 4.88 -5.84
N ASP A 338 19.12 5.14 -4.53
CA ASP A 338 20.06 6.01 -3.78
C ASP A 338 21.43 5.36 -3.65
N GLU A 339 21.50 4.05 -3.35
CA GLU A 339 22.76 3.32 -3.29
C GLU A 339 23.44 3.24 -4.66
N LEU A 340 22.68 3.03 -5.75
CA LEU A 340 23.21 3.05 -7.11
C LEU A 340 23.82 4.41 -7.47
N ARG A 341 23.11 5.51 -7.16
CA ARG A 341 23.64 6.87 -7.41
C ARG A 341 24.89 7.17 -6.58
N ALA A 342 24.90 6.72 -5.34
CA ALA A 342 26.07 6.87 -4.46
C ALA A 342 27.28 6.06 -4.97
N SER A 343 27.05 4.93 -5.61
CA SER A 343 28.09 4.12 -6.25
C SER A 343 28.62 4.80 -7.50
N ASP A 344 27.77 5.37 -8.34
CA ASP A 344 28.17 6.08 -9.57
C ASP A 344 28.94 7.40 -9.30
N ALA A 345 28.68 8.05 -8.15
CA ALA A 345 29.36 9.29 -7.75
C ALA A 345 30.82 9.07 -7.26
N ARG A 346 31.26 7.83 -7.10
CA ARG A 346 32.63 7.50 -6.71
C ARG A 346 33.53 7.46 -7.94
N GLU A 347 34.59 8.27 -7.97
CA GLU A 347 35.54 8.36 -9.09
C GLU A 347 36.29 7.03 -9.36
N ASP A 348 36.35 6.14 -8.36
CA ASP A 348 37.09 4.87 -8.39
C ASP A 348 36.21 3.65 -8.75
N TYR A 349 34.90 3.85 -8.85
CA TYR A 349 33.97 2.75 -9.19
C TYR A 349 32.93 3.19 -10.22
N VAL A 350 32.98 2.59 -11.39
CA VAL A 350 31.90 2.66 -12.37
C VAL A 350 31.35 1.26 -12.54
N ASN A 351 30.11 1.04 -12.11
CA ASN A 351 29.42 -0.21 -12.34
C ASN A 351 29.48 -0.55 -13.85
N PRO A 352 30.18 -1.65 -14.25
CA PRO A 352 30.36 -1.98 -15.66
C PRO A 352 29.06 -2.19 -16.41
N HIS A 353 27.99 -2.55 -15.70
CA HIS A 353 26.65 -2.76 -16.27
C HIS A 353 25.90 -1.45 -16.48
N LEU A 354 26.18 -0.41 -15.70
CA LEU A 354 25.66 0.94 -15.85
C LEU A 354 26.42 1.77 -16.90
N ARG A 355 27.70 1.49 -17.15
CA ARG A 355 28.45 2.14 -18.25
C ARG A 355 27.78 2.00 -19.62
N GLY A 356 27.20 0.82 -19.89
CA GLY A 356 26.44 0.61 -21.12
C GLY A 356 25.04 1.24 -21.08
N TRP A 357 24.52 1.59 -19.88
CA TRP A 357 23.20 2.19 -19.74
C TRP A 357 23.18 3.67 -20.12
N ALA A 358 24.13 4.47 -19.64
CA ALA A 358 24.29 5.88 -20.05
C ALA A 358 24.49 6.04 -21.56
N GLN A 359 25.13 5.05 -22.22
CA GLN A 359 25.35 5.04 -23.67
C GLN A 359 24.15 4.52 -24.48
N ARG A 360 23.23 3.76 -23.87
CA ARG A 360 22.06 3.15 -24.52
C ARG A 360 20.80 3.99 -24.48
N GLN A 361 20.80 5.14 -23.80
CA GLN A 361 19.65 6.04 -23.81
C GLN A 361 19.53 6.78 -25.14
N VAL A 362 18.70 6.23 -26.02
CA VAL A 362 18.51 6.69 -27.41
C VAL A 362 17.61 7.93 -27.51
N HIS A 363 16.99 8.40 -26.43
CA HIS A 363 16.00 9.51 -26.48
C HIS A 363 16.29 10.61 -25.43
N GLY A 364 17.39 11.32 -25.58
CA GLY A 364 17.50 12.72 -25.19
C GLY A 364 17.50 13.10 -23.69
N ARG A 365 17.65 12.16 -22.75
CA ARG A 365 17.69 12.44 -21.32
C ARG A 365 18.99 11.96 -20.66
N HIS A 366 20.13 12.26 -21.28
CA HIS A 366 21.45 11.77 -20.87
C HIS A 366 21.94 12.26 -19.49
N ASP A 367 21.31 13.28 -18.91
CA ASP A 367 21.78 13.93 -17.68
C ASP A 367 20.96 13.60 -16.42
N GLN A 368 19.96 12.72 -16.51
CA GLN A 368 19.13 12.39 -15.35
C GLN A 368 19.62 11.15 -14.62
N PRO A 369 19.73 11.18 -13.27
CA PRO A 369 20.13 10.03 -12.47
C PRO A 369 19.12 8.87 -12.59
N VAL A 370 19.60 7.64 -12.39
CA VAL A 370 18.77 6.44 -12.37
C VAL A 370 17.63 6.59 -11.35
N GLY A 371 16.41 6.35 -11.79
CA GLY A 371 15.21 6.48 -10.96
C GLY A 371 14.00 5.86 -11.63
N LEU A 372 12.86 5.83 -10.94
CA LEU A 372 11.64 5.17 -11.39
C LEU A 372 11.18 5.62 -12.80
N HIS A 373 11.42 6.89 -13.15
CA HIS A 373 10.95 7.50 -14.40
C HIS A 373 12.03 7.57 -15.50
N THR A 374 13.25 7.14 -15.19
CA THR A 374 14.39 7.23 -16.11
C THR A 374 14.94 5.88 -16.53
N LEU A 375 14.32 4.77 -16.09
CA LEU A 375 14.72 3.43 -16.50
C LEU A 375 14.53 3.21 -18.00
N PRO A 376 15.45 2.46 -18.67
CA PRO A 376 15.27 2.06 -20.06
C PRO A 376 13.98 1.26 -20.20
N GLU A 377 13.17 1.63 -21.18
CA GLU A 377 11.94 0.92 -21.49
C GLU A 377 12.22 -0.32 -22.35
N GLU A 378 11.32 -1.30 -22.27
CA GLU A 378 11.29 -2.48 -23.15
C GLU A 378 12.59 -3.31 -23.14
N ASP A 379 13.26 -3.42 -21.98
CA ASP A 379 14.46 -4.25 -21.83
C ASP A 379 14.10 -5.75 -21.94
N PRO A 380 14.63 -6.47 -22.93
CA PRO A 380 14.30 -7.89 -23.16
C PRO A 380 14.63 -8.79 -21.98
N ARG A 381 15.66 -8.49 -21.21
CA ARG A 381 16.10 -9.29 -20.06
C ARG A 381 15.13 -9.22 -18.90
N VAL A 382 14.47 -8.07 -18.73
CA VAL A 382 13.35 -7.91 -17.75
C VAL A 382 12.23 -8.88 -18.13
N TYR A 383 11.88 -8.96 -19.39
CA TYR A 383 10.82 -9.89 -19.85
C TYR A 383 11.27 -11.35 -19.78
N ASP A 384 12.54 -11.67 -19.98
CA ASP A 384 13.07 -13.02 -19.80
C ASP A 384 12.95 -13.46 -18.33
N LEU A 385 13.26 -12.59 -17.37
CA LEU A 385 13.06 -12.82 -15.94
C LEU A 385 11.59 -13.15 -15.64
N LEU A 386 10.67 -12.34 -16.17
CA LEU A 386 9.24 -12.53 -15.97
C LEU A 386 8.74 -13.83 -16.63
N CYS A 387 9.18 -14.15 -17.86
CA CYS A 387 8.84 -15.39 -18.55
C CYS A 387 9.32 -16.64 -17.82
N ALA A 388 10.46 -16.58 -17.16
CA ALA A 388 10.98 -17.66 -16.33
C ALA A 388 10.25 -17.78 -14.97
N ALA A 389 9.40 -16.79 -14.63
CA ALA A 389 8.78 -16.64 -13.30
C ALA A 389 9.80 -16.58 -12.16
N ASP A 390 11.00 -16.05 -12.43
CA ASP A 390 12.05 -15.86 -11.45
C ASP A 390 11.86 -14.53 -10.69
N THR A 391 10.69 -14.41 -10.05
CA THR A 391 10.12 -13.15 -9.55
C THR A 391 10.06 -13.05 -8.03
N VAL A 392 10.88 -13.82 -7.30
CA VAL A 392 11.01 -13.68 -5.85
C VAL A 392 11.46 -12.26 -5.51
N GLY A 393 10.70 -11.57 -4.67
CA GLY A 393 10.94 -10.19 -4.27
C GLY A 393 10.52 -9.14 -5.30
N VAL A 394 10.09 -9.52 -6.50
CA VAL A 394 9.58 -8.60 -7.52
C VAL A 394 8.15 -8.19 -7.19
N PHE A 395 7.88 -6.89 -7.19
CA PHE A 395 6.56 -6.35 -6.83
C PHE A 395 5.42 -7.00 -7.62
N GLN A 396 4.32 -7.32 -6.93
CA GLN A 396 3.02 -7.74 -7.48
C GLN A 396 3.01 -9.06 -8.27
N VAL A 397 4.14 -9.61 -8.72
CA VAL A 397 4.21 -10.82 -9.57
C VAL A 397 4.87 -12.02 -8.88
N GLU A 398 4.93 -11.99 -7.56
CA GLU A 398 5.60 -13.00 -6.72
C GLU A 398 4.66 -14.04 -6.08
N SER A 399 3.32 -13.91 -6.26
CA SER A 399 2.39 -14.92 -5.74
C SER A 399 2.44 -16.20 -6.58
N ARG A 400 2.15 -17.35 -5.96
CA ARG A 400 2.13 -18.65 -6.68
C ARG A 400 1.26 -18.64 -7.92
N ALA A 401 0.12 -17.93 -7.89
CA ALA A 401 -0.78 -17.84 -9.03
C ALA A 401 -0.15 -17.06 -10.19
N GLN A 402 0.51 -15.94 -9.89
CA GLN A 402 1.20 -15.11 -10.87
C GLN A 402 2.42 -15.83 -11.44
N MET A 403 3.28 -16.39 -10.59
CA MET A 403 4.45 -17.17 -11.03
C MET A 403 4.07 -18.38 -11.90
N ASN A 404 2.90 -19.01 -11.66
CA ASN A 404 2.40 -20.09 -12.52
C ASN A 404 1.84 -19.60 -13.87
N THR A 405 1.45 -18.33 -13.95
CA THR A 405 0.85 -17.74 -15.16
C THR A 405 1.90 -17.11 -16.08
N LEU A 406 2.93 -16.47 -15.54
CA LEU A 406 3.97 -15.77 -16.30
C LEU A 406 4.62 -16.61 -17.43
N PRO A 407 5.02 -17.89 -17.23
CA PRO A 407 5.58 -18.71 -18.31
C PRO A 407 4.59 -19.05 -19.42
N ARG A 408 3.30 -18.95 -19.14
CA ARG A 408 2.21 -19.17 -20.10
C ARG A 408 1.82 -17.89 -20.82
N LEU A 409 1.86 -16.75 -20.12
CA LEU A 409 1.61 -15.42 -20.66
C LEU A 409 2.75 -14.98 -21.58
N LYS A 410 4.00 -15.26 -21.20
CA LYS A 410 5.22 -14.89 -21.92
C LYS A 410 5.24 -13.39 -22.25
N PRO A 411 5.34 -12.51 -21.24
CA PRO A 411 5.37 -11.08 -21.47
C PRO A 411 6.59 -10.68 -22.32
N ARG A 412 6.37 -9.75 -23.27
CA ARG A 412 7.40 -9.26 -24.20
C ARG A 412 7.35 -7.75 -24.41
N CYS A 413 6.37 -7.09 -23.80
CA CYS A 413 6.24 -5.63 -23.79
C CYS A 413 5.61 -5.18 -22.48
N PHE A 414 5.70 -3.89 -22.22
CA PHE A 414 5.17 -3.29 -20.97
C PHE A 414 3.67 -3.57 -20.78
N TYR A 415 2.88 -3.53 -21.85
CA TYR A 415 1.44 -3.81 -21.77
C TYR A 415 1.12 -5.25 -21.33
N ASP A 416 1.99 -6.21 -21.59
CA ASP A 416 1.82 -7.59 -21.11
C ASP A 416 1.89 -7.64 -19.56
N ILE A 417 2.71 -6.78 -18.94
CA ILE A 417 2.75 -6.64 -17.47
C ILE A 417 1.44 -6.01 -16.96
N VAL A 418 0.93 -4.99 -17.65
CA VAL A 418 -0.37 -4.37 -17.33
C VAL A 418 -1.49 -5.40 -17.32
N VAL A 419 -1.49 -6.29 -18.31
CA VAL A 419 -2.45 -7.40 -18.40
C VAL A 419 -2.25 -8.42 -17.28
N GLU A 420 -1.01 -8.81 -16.94
CA GLU A 420 -0.73 -9.76 -15.85
C GLU A 420 -1.28 -9.26 -14.52
N VAL A 421 -1.03 -7.99 -14.19
CA VAL A 421 -1.53 -7.34 -12.97
C VAL A 421 -3.06 -7.40 -12.88
N ALA A 422 -3.75 -7.23 -14.00
CA ALA A 422 -5.22 -7.28 -14.06
C ALA A 422 -5.78 -8.71 -14.07
N LEU A 423 -5.07 -9.64 -14.69
CA LEU A 423 -5.57 -10.99 -15.01
C LEU A 423 -5.58 -11.90 -13.79
N ILE A 424 -4.52 -11.84 -12.95
CA ILE A 424 -4.33 -12.79 -11.85
C ILE A 424 -4.79 -12.18 -10.52
N ARG A 425 -6.09 -12.20 -10.31
CA ARG A 425 -6.76 -11.78 -9.07
C ARG A 425 -8.10 -12.52 -8.92
N PRO A 426 -8.74 -12.48 -7.73
CA PRO A 426 -9.94 -13.29 -7.46
C PRO A 426 -11.08 -13.13 -8.49
N GLY A 427 -11.33 -11.91 -8.96
CA GLY A 427 -12.41 -11.63 -9.92
C GLY A 427 -12.26 -12.34 -11.27
N PRO A 428 -11.22 -12.08 -12.08
CA PRO A 428 -11.01 -12.74 -13.38
C PRO A 428 -10.83 -14.25 -13.28
N ILE A 429 -10.25 -14.75 -12.17
CA ILE A 429 -10.13 -16.20 -11.95
C ILE A 429 -11.52 -16.81 -11.80
N GLN A 430 -12.41 -16.20 -11.02
CA GLN A 430 -13.80 -16.63 -10.86
C GLN A 430 -14.62 -16.40 -12.13
N GLY A 431 -14.42 -15.29 -12.83
CA GLY A 431 -15.06 -14.95 -14.10
C GLY A 431 -14.55 -15.76 -15.30
N ARG A 432 -13.61 -16.70 -15.10
CA ARG A 432 -13.04 -17.56 -16.14
C ARG A 432 -12.34 -16.82 -17.31
N SER A 433 -11.94 -15.57 -17.13
CA SER A 433 -11.28 -14.76 -18.19
C SER A 433 -9.82 -15.18 -18.44
N VAL A 434 -9.15 -15.77 -17.46
CA VAL A 434 -7.73 -16.17 -17.54
C VAL A 434 -7.47 -17.17 -18.66
N ASN A 435 -8.25 -18.23 -18.73
CA ASN A 435 -8.02 -19.31 -19.69
C ASN A 435 -8.25 -18.90 -21.16
N PRO A 436 -9.33 -18.19 -21.53
CA PRO A 436 -9.49 -17.69 -22.91
C PRO A 436 -8.34 -16.77 -23.30
N TYR A 437 -7.92 -15.84 -22.45
CA TYR A 437 -6.81 -14.95 -22.76
C TYR A 437 -5.52 -15.73 -23.06
N LEU A 438 -5.13 -16.66 -22.19
CA LEU A 438 -3.92 -17.47 -22.35
C LEU A 438 -3.96 -18.40 -23.57
N ARG A 439 -5.15 -18.95 -23.92
CA ARG A 439 -5.30 -19.77 -25.14
C ARG A 439 -5.12 -18.93 -26.40
N ARG A 440 -5.73 -17.74 -26.45
CA ARG A 440 -5.59 -16.80 -27.57
C ARG A 440 -4.16 -16.29 -27.68
N ARG A 441 -3.54 -15.94 -26.58
CA ARG A 441 -2.13 -15.51 -26.51
C ARG A 441 -1.17 -16.58 -27.04
N SER A 442 -1.45 -17.83 -26.77
CA SER A 442 -0.63 -18.97 -27.26
C SER A 442 -1.02 -19.49 -28.64
N GLY A 443 -1.97 -18.84 -29.33
CA GLY A 443 -2.46 -19.29 -30.63
C GLY A 443 -3.30 -20.59 -30.63
N ARG A 444 -3.73 -21.06 -29.44
CA ARG A 444 -4.58 -22.26 -29.31
C ARG A 444 -6.07 -21.97 -29.48
N GLU A 445 -6.45 -20.72 -29.52
CA GLU A 445 -7.80 -20.23 -29.75
C GLU A 445 -7.68 -18.98 -30.61
N GLU A 446 -8.55 -18.88 -31.64
CA GLU A 446 -8.61 -17.74 -32.54
C GLU A 446 -9.16 -16.51 -31.79
N VAL A 447 -8.61 -15.32 -32.07
CA VAL A 447 -9.11 -14.07 -31.55
C VAL A 447 -10.39 -13.69 -32.29
N THR A 448 -11.50 -13.68 -31.59
CA THR A 448 -12.82 -13.35 -32.17
C THR A 448 -13.49 -12.24 -31.39
N TYR A 449 -14.28 -11.41 -32.06
CA TYR A 449 -15.08 -10.35 -31.50
C TYR A 449 -16.55 -10.63 -31.79
N LEU A 450 -17.43 -10.30 -30.84
CA LEU A 450 -18.88 -10.46 -31.04
C LEU A 450 -19.41 -9.57 -32.17
N HIS A 451 -18.75 -8.44 -32.40
CA HIS A 451 -19.04 -7.51 -33.50
C HIS A 451 -17.75 -6.74 -33.85
N PRO A 452 -17.51 -6.34 -35.12
CA PRO A 452 -16.31 -5.60 -35.52
C PRO A 452 -16.09 -4.29 -34.73
N LEU A 453 -17.15 -3.58 -34.35
CA LEU A 453 -17.08 -2.36 -33.55
C LEU A 453 -16.48 -2.57 -32.14
N LEU A 454 -16.35 -3.80 -31.67
CA LEU A 454 -15.72 -4.10 -30.38
C LEU A 454 -14.20 -4.28 -30.50
N GLU A 455 -13.68 -4.46 -31.71
CA GLU A 455 -12.27 -4.72 -31.93
C GLU A 455 -11.37 -3.60 -31.40
N PRO A 456 -11.63 -2.29 -31.64
CA PRO A 456 -10.78 -1.23 -31.12
C PRO A 456 -10.64 -1.25 -29.59
N ALA A 457 -11.73 -1.55 -28.87
CA ALA A 457 -11.75 -1.61 -27.43
C ALA A 457 -11.08 -2.89 -26.86
N LEU A 458 -11.09 -4.00 -27.59
CA LEU A 458 -10.67 -5.31 -27.08
C LEU A 458 -9.43 -5.88 -27.76
N ARG A 459 -8.86 -5.23 -28.77
CA ARG A 459 -7.71 -5.72 -29.53
C ARG A 459 -6.50 -6.02 -28.65
N GLN A 460 -6.16 -5.10 -27.75
CA GLN A 460 -5.00 -5.23 -26.85
C GLN A 460 -5.15 -6.39 -25.86
N THR A 461 -6.39 -6.80 -25.56
CA THR A 461 -6.70 -7.91 -24.66
C THR A 461 -7.21 -9.14 -25.39
N LEU A 462 -6.92 -9.25 -26.69
CA LEU A 462 -7.24 -10.41 -27.53
C LEU A 462 -8.72 -10.79 -27.50
N GLY A 463 -9.60 -9.78 -27.50
CA GLY A 463 -11.05 -9.99 -27.45
C GLY A 463 -11.61 -10.38 -26.07
N VAL A 464 -10.82 -10.37 -25.03
CA VAL A 464 -11.25 -10.68 -23.66
C VAL A 464 -11.34 -9.40 -22.83
N PRO A 465 -12.51 -9.00 -22.32
CA PRO A 465 -12.62 -7.82 -21.48
C PRO A 465 -11.92 -8.04 -20.13
N LEU A 466 -11.01 -7.15 -19.78
CA LEU A 466 -10.23 -7.15 -18.54
C LEU A 466 -10.34 -5.83 -17.77
N PHE A 467 -10.51 -4.70 -18.47
CA PHE A 467 -10.46 -3.36 -17.90
C PHE A 467 -11.79 -2.63 -17.93
N GLN A 468 -12.08 -1.87 -16.88
CA GLN A 468 -13.31 -1.06 -16.80
C GLN A 468 -13.39 -0.03 -17.93
N GLU A 469 -12.27 0.48 -18.36
CA GLU A 469 -12.13 1.41 -19.48
C GLU A 469 -12.60 0.78 -20.80
N GLN A 470 -12.41 -0.52 -20.98
CA GLN A 470 -12.91 -1.25 -22.16
C GLN A 470 -14.46 -1.27 -22.21
N LEU A 471 -15.12 -1.39 -21.05
CA LEU A 471 -16.58 -1.27 -20.97
C LEU A 471 -17.03 0.12 -21.44
N MET A 472 -16.31 1.18 -21.00
CA MET A 472 -16.62 2.53 -21.44
C MET A 472 -16.39 2.72 -22.94
N ARG A 473 -15.26 2.22 -23.48
CA ARG A 473 -14.97 2.26 -24.94
C ARG A 473 -16.02 1.49 -25.74
N ILE A 474 -16.45 0.32 -25.29
CA ILE A 474 -17.53 -0.43 -25.96
C ILE A 474 -18.83 0.40 -25.97
N ALA A 475 -19.17 1.05 -24.87
CA ALA A 475 -20.35 1.91 -24.80
C ALA A 475 -20.26 3.14 -25.71
N THR A 476 -19.06 3.73 -25.88
CA THR A 476 -18.86 4.84 -26.82
C THR A 476 -18.80 4.37 -28.26
N ASP A 477 -18.02 3.33 -28.54
CA ASP A 477 -17.72 2.91 -29.93
C ASP A 477 -18.86 2.10 -30.55
N ALA A 478 -19.47 1.18 -29.80
CA ALA A 478 -20.54 0.33 -30.30
C ALA A 478 -21.95 0.88 -30.10
N ALA A 479 -22.16 1.79 -29.10
CA ALA A 479 -23.49 2.36 -28.83
C ALA A 479 -23.55 3.89 -28.95
N GLY A 480 -22.42 4.58 -29.24
CA GLY A 480 -22.42 6.03 -29.43
C GLY A 480 -22.68 6.85 -28.17
N LEU A 481 -22.56 6.24 -27.00
CA LEU A 481 -22.77 6.97 -25.75
C LEU A 481 -21.65 8.01 -25.51
N SER A 482 -22.01 9.14 -24.93
CA SER A 482 -20.97 10.07 -24.48
C SER A 482 -20.11 9.46 -23.37
N GLY A 483 -18.85 9.93 -23.19
CA GLY A 483 -17.95 9.43 -22.14
C GLY A 483 -18.56 9.54 -20.73
N ALA A 484 -19.30 10.63 -20.46
CA ALA A 484 -20.02 10.82 -19.20
C ALA A 484 -21.12 9.76 -19.00
N ARG A 485 -21.85 9.40 -20.06
CA ARG A 485 -22.89 8.37 -19.99
C ARG A 485 -22.30 6.98 -19.86
N ALA A 486 -21.18 6.71 -20.54
CA ALA A 486 -20.42 5.48 -20.41
C ALA A 486 -19.88 5.28 -18.97
N ASP A 487 -19.40 6.35 -18.31
CA ASP A 487 -18.99 6.28 -16.89
C ASP A 487 -20.18 6.03 -15.95
N GLN A 488 -21.35 6.62 -16.22
CA GLN A 488 -22.58 6.31 -15.47
C GLN A 488 -22.96 4.84 -15.62
N LEU A 489 -22.90 4.27 -16.83
CA LEU A 489 -23.16 2.85 -17.10
C LEU A 489 -22.19 1.97 -16.28
N ARG A 490 -20.90 2.25 -16.34
CA ARG A 490 -19.88 1.54 -15.59
C ARG A 490 -20.17 1.54 -14.06
N ARG A 491 -20.52 2.69 -13.50
CA ARG A 491 -20.85 2.83 -12.07
C ARG A 491 -22.13 2.08 -11.69
N ALA A 492 -23.15 2.14 -12.53
CA ALA A 492 -24.40 1.45 -12.28
C ALA A 492 -24.23 -0.08 -12.30
N MET A 493 -23.40 -0.57 -13.24
CA MET A 493 -23.12 -2.00 -13.35
C MET A 493 -22.29 -2.54 -12.17
N GLY A 494 -21.38 -1.72 -11.59
CA GLY A 494 -20.61 -2.11 -10.39
C GLY A 494 -21.35 -1.92 -9.06
N ALA A 495 -22.48 -1.27 -9.05
CA ALA A 495 -23.24 -0.98 -7.83
C ALA A 495 -24.41 -1.96 -7.66
N LYS A 496 -24.30 -2.90 -6.72
CA LYS A 496 -25.35 -3.92 -6.39
C LYS A 496 -26.72 -3.35 -5.96
N ARG A 497 -26.93 -2.03 -5.99
CA ARG A 497 -28.06 -1.37 -5.32
C ARG A 497 -29.03 -0.59 -6.21
N SER A 498 -28.96 -0.69 -7.54
CA SER A 498 -29.87 0.09 -8.38
C SER A 498 -30.33 -0.65 -9.65
N PRO A 499 -31.23 -1.64 -9.54
CA PRO A 499 -31.78 -2.33 -10.71
C PRO A 499 -32.45 -1.37 -11.73
N GLU A 500 -33.13 -0.33 -11.24
CA GLU A 500 -33.83 0.65 -12.07
C GLU A 500 -32.88 1.51 -12.93
N ARG A 501 -31.76 1.95 -12.34
CA ARG A 501 -30.74 2.70 -13.09
C ARG A 501 -30.04 1.82 -14.13
N MET A 502 -29.84 0.55 -13.79
CA MET A 502 -29.28 -0.43 -14.71
C MET A 502 -30.18 -0.63 -15.92
N GLU A 503 -31.49 -0.77 -15.69
CA GLU A 503 -32.44 -1.00 -16.76
C GLU A 503 -32.58 0.20 -17.71
N ALA A 504 -32.59 1.44 -17.14
CA ALA A 504 -32.59 2.66 -17.95
C ALA A 504 -31.34 2.77 -18.84
N LEU A 505 -30.16 2.47 -18.28
CA LEU A 505 -28.89 2.53 -19.03
C LEU A 505 -28.76 1.38 -20.04
N LYS A 506 -29.42 0.22 -19.77
CA LYS A 506 -29.56 -0.86 -20.75
C LYS A 506 -30.31 -0.38 -21.98
N GLY A 507 -31.43 0.34 -21.77
CA GLY A 507 -32.21 0.89 -22.88
C GLY A 507 -31.39 1.77 -23.81
N ASP A 508 -30.64 2.74 -23.25
CA ASP A 508 -29.77 3.62 -24.04
C ASP A 508 -28.69 2.84 -24.81
N LEU A 509 -28.06 1.87 -24.14
CA LEU A 509 -27.01 1.04 -24.76
C LEU A 509 -27.58 0.19 -25.92
N MET A 510 -28.75 -0.41 -25.72
CA MET A 510 -29.41 -1.23 -26.74
C MET A 510 -29.85 -0.41 -27.94
N ALA A 511 -30.44 0.79 -27.69
CA ALA A 511 -30.86 1.70 -28.76
C ALA A 511 -29.66 2.20 -29.59
N GLY A 512 -28.58 2.62 -28.92
CA GLY A 512 -27.38 3.08 -29.62
C GLY A 512 -26.69 1.99 -30.44
N MET A 513 -26.69 0.73 -29.96
CA MET A 513 -26.19 -0.41 -30.73
C MET A 513 -27.09 -0.74 -31.94
N GLU A 514 -28.40 -0.56 -31.81
CA GLU A 514 -29.33 -0.74 -32.90
C GLU A 514 -29.12 0.29 -34.02
N GLU A 515 -28.98 1.57 -33.65
CA GLU A 515 -28.69 2.66 -34.60
C GLU A 515 -27.40 2.41 -35.39
N ARG A 516 -26.46 1.63 -34.81
CA ARG A 516 -25.19 1.24 -35.43
C ARG A 516 -25.25 -0.09 -36.19
N GLY A 517 -26.44 -0.66 -36.36
CA GLY A 517 -26.69 -1.84 -37.17
C GLY A 517 -26.33 -3.18 -36.51
N ILE A 518 -26.17 -3.23 -35.18
CA ILE A 518 -25.92 -4.47 -34.45
C ILE A 518 -27.26 -5.20 -34.26
N ASP A 519 -27.33 -6.46 -34.67
CA ASP A 519 -28.54 -7.28 -34.55
C ASP A 519 -28.93 -7.56 -33.07
N ALA A 520 -30.21 -7.82 -32.83
CA ALA A 520 -30.75 -8.02 -31.49
C ALA A 520 -30.09 -9.15 -30.67
N PRO A 521 -29.83 -10.35 -31.24
CA PRO A 521 -29.12 -11.41 -30.52
C PRO A 521 -27.67 -11.00 -30.12
N THR A 522 -26.98 -10.29 -30.98
CA THR A 522 -25.62 -9.82 -30.72
C THR A 522 -25.61 -8.73 -29.65
N ARG A 523 -26.56 -7.79 -29.67
CA ARG A 523 -26.75 -6.76 -28.63
C ARG A 523 -26.93 -7.38 -27.24
N GLU A 524 -27.81 -8.38 -27.11
CA GLU A 524 -28.06 -9.05 -25.84
C GLU A 524 -26.80 -9.81 -25.35
N ARG A 525 -26.06 -10.48 -26.24
CA ARG A 525 -24.80 -11.14 -25.89
C ARG A 525 -23.73 -10.15 -25.43
N ILE A 526 -23.61 -9.00 -26.08
CA ILE A 526 -22.71 -7.93 -25.64
C ILE A 526 -23.11 -7.43 -24.25
N PHE A 527 -24.39 -7.16 -24.01
CA PHE A 527 -24.87 -6.70 -22.71
C PHE A 527 -24.59 -7.71 -21.59
N GLU A 528 -24.90 -8.99 -21.79
CA GLU A 528 -24.63 -10.03 -20.79
C GLU A 528 -23.13 -10.20 -20.54
N GLN A 529 -22.29 -10.06 -21.58
CA GLN A 529 -20.83 -10.04 -21.39
C GLN A 529 -20.37 -8.84 -20.54
N LEU A 530 -20.88 -7.65 -20.83
CA LEU A 530 -20.57 -6.43 -20.07
C LEU A 530 -21.06 -6.52 -18.62
N LYS A 531 -22.26 -7.05 -18.41
CA LYS A 531 -22.84 -7.24 -17.08
C LYS A 531 -22.04 -8.24 -16.25
N GLY A 532 -21.66 -9.39 -16.81
CA GLY A 532 -20.82 -10.37 -16.13
C GLY A 532 -19.42 -9.82 -15.81
N PHE A 533 -18.94 -8.90 -16.63
CA PHE A 533 -17.65 -8.27 -16.46
C PHE A 533 -17.66 -7.09 -15.46
N ALA A 534 -18.77 -6.39 -15.31
CA ALA A 534 -18.86 -5.19 -14.48
C ALA A 534 -18.48 -5.41 -13.00
N ASP A 535 -18.77 -6.62 -12.48
CA ASP A 535 -18.37 -7.04 -11.13
C ASP A 535 -16.87 -7.30 -10.98
N PHE A 536 -16.14 -7.49 -12.09
CA PHE A 536 -14.76 -7.98 -12.11
C PHE A 536 -13.78 -7.07 -12.85
N GLY A 537 -14.26 -6.06 -13.58
CA GLY A 537 -13.42 -5.12 -14.33
C GLY A 537 -12.39 -4.43 -13.44
N PHE A 538 -11.14 -4.35 -13.91
CA PHE A 538 -10.06 -3.68 -13.22
C PHE A 538 -9.79 -2.30 -13.81
N PRO A 539 -9.41 -1.29 -13.04
CA PRO A 539 -8.97 -0.04 -13.62
C PRO A 539 -7.66 -0.23 -14.40
N GLU A 540 -7.68 0.05 -15.69
CA GLU A 540 -6.51 -0.07 -16.57
C GLU A 540 -5.37 0.83 -16.09
N SER A 541 -5.69 2.07 -15.74
CA SER A 541 -4.76 3.03 -15.18
C SER A 541 -4.08 2.57 -13.89
N HIS A 542 -4.78 1.84 -13.03
CA HIS A 542 -4.19 1.24 -11.84
C HIS A 542 -3.20 0.12 -12.20
N SER A 543 -3.53 -0.70 -13.21
CA SER A 543 -2.60 -1.68 -13.75
C SER A 543 -1.33 -1.03 -14.30
N PHE A 544 -1.46 0.08 -15.04
CA PHE A 544 -0.30 0.82 -15.54
C PHE A 544 0.59 1.33 -14.40
N SER A 545 0.01 1.95 -13.37
CA SER A 545 0.78 2.43 -12.21
C SER A 545 1.55 1.30 -11.53
N PHE A 546 0.94 0.13 -11.38
CA PHE A 546 1.59 -1.03 -10.78
C PHE A 546 2.61 -1.69 -11.71
N ALA A 547 2.35 -1.73 -13.01
CA ALA A 547 3.28 -2.26 -14.00
C ALA A 547 4.62 -1.49 -14.02
N HIS A 548 4.61 -0.17 -13.78
CA HIS A 548 5.85 0.60 -13.61
C HIS A 548 6.69 0.09 -12.44
N ILE A 549 6.07 -0.22 -11.31
CA ILE A 549 6.77 -0.74 -10.12
C ILE A 549 7.24 -2.18 -10.35
N VAL A 550 6.43 -3.01 -11.05
CA VAL A 550 6.85 -4.37 -11.48
C VAL A 550 8.08 -4.28 -12.35
N TYR A 551 8.04 -3.42 -13.37
CA TYR A 551 9.14 -3.24 -14.30
C TYR A 551 10.41 -2.75 -13.59
N ALA A 552 10.30 -1.72 -12.76
CA ALA A 552 11.43 -1.16 -12.03
C ALA A 552 12.07 -2.18 -11.07
N SER A 553 11.27 -2.93 -10.31
CA SER A 553 11.79 -3.96 -9.41
C SER A 553 12.39 -5.15 -10.16
N SER A 554 11.85 -5.53 -11.32
CA SER A 554 12.44 -6.55 -12.20
C SER A 554 13.75 -6.08 -12.81
N TRP A 555 13.80 -4.83 -13.27
CA TRP A 555 15.00 -4.23 -13.85
C TRP A 555 16.14 -4.18 -12.83
N LEU A 556 15.87 -3.72 -11.60
CA LEU A 556 16.86 -3.73 -10.52
C LEU A 556 17.35 -5.16 -10.22
N LYS A 557 16.44 -6.14 -10.16
CA LYS A 557 16.83 -7.53 -9.92
C LYS A 557 17.76 -8.06 -11.02
N VAL A 558 17.55 -7.68 -12.28
CA VAL A 558 18.39 -8.10 -13.42
C VAL A 558 19.74 -7.39 -13.44
N HIS A 559 19.75 -6.06 -13.31
CA HIS A 559 20.91 -5.22 -13.62
C HIS A 559 21.69 -4.73 -12.41
N ALA A 560 21.10 -4.77 -11.21
CA ALA A 560 21.71 -4.36 -9.95
C ALA A 560 21.25 -5.26 -8.80
N PRO A 561 21.47 -6.59 -8.90
CA PRO A 561 20.92 -7.55 -7.97
C PRO A 561 21.38 -7.33 -6.52
N GLU A 562 22.61 -6.93 -6.27
CA GLU A 562 23.11 -6.62 -4.93
C GLU A 562 22.27 -5.50 -4.29
N HIS A 563 22.04 -4.41 -5.02
CA HIS A 563 21.25 -3.26 -4.56
C HIS A 563 19.80 -3.65 -4.37
N PHE A 564 19.25 -4.47 -5.28
CA PHE A 564 17.88 -4.99 -5.16
C PHE A 564 17.69 -5.80 -3.87
N TYR A 565 18.57 -6.80 -3.60
CA TYR A 565 18.42 -7.63 -2.41
C TYR A 565 18.71 -6.88 -1.12
N ALA A 566 19.71 -6.00 -1.10
CA ALA A 566 20.01 -5.14 0.05
C ALA A 566 18.81 -4.25 0.40
N ALA A 567 18.25 -3.58 -0.61
CA ALA A 567 17.10 -2.69 -0.44
C ALA A 567 15.84 -3.40 0.04
N ILE A 568 15.52 -4.58 -0.49
CA ILE A 568 14.37 -5.38 -0.03
C ILE A 568 14.58 -5.88 1.40
N LEU A 569 15.79 -6.29 1.76
CA LEU A 569 16.12 -6.69 3.13
C LEU A 569 16.04 -5.50 4.09
N ALA A 570 16.53 -4.32 3.70
CA ALA A 570 16.43 -3.09 4.49
C ALA A 570 14.98 -2.61 4.69
N SER A 571 14.09 -2.93 3.75
CA SER A 571 12.67 -2.51 3.78
C SER A 571 11.74 -3.49 4.51
N GLN A 572 12.27 -4.53 5.14
CA GLN A 572 11.46 -5.50 5.88
C GLN A 572 10.79 -4.86 7.13
N PRO A 573 9.55 -5.25 7.52
CA PRO A 573 8.76 -6.36 6.93
C PRO A 573 7.97 -5.93 5.70
N MET A 574 8.17 -6.59 4.56
CA MET A 574 7.41 -6.38 3.33
C MET A 574 7.38 -7.63 2.45
N GLY A 575 6.45 -7.66 1.48
CA GLY A 575 6.35 -8.73 0.49
C GLY A 575 5.85 -10.07 1.05
N PHE A 576 5.97 -11.13 0.24
CA PHE A 576 5.51 -12.48 0.57
C PHE A 576 6.59 -13.35 1.20
N TYR A 577 7.85 -12.95 1.10
CA TYR A 577 9.00 -13.78 1.44
C TYR A 577 9.69 -13.30 2.71
N SER A 578 10.16 -14.28 3.49
CA SER A 578 10.98 -13.98 4.66
C SER A 578 12.39 -13.54 4.25
N PRO A 579 13.11 -12.80 5.11
CA PRO A 579 14.51 -12.46 4.84
C PRO A 579 15.36 -13.68 4.48
N ALA A 580 15.17 -14.81 5.15
CA ALA A 580 15.88 -16.05 4.83
C ALA A 580 15.62 -16.54 3.40
N THR A 581 14.38 -16.44 2.91
CA THR A 581 14.05 -16.83 1.53
C THR A 581 14.70 -15.89 0.52
N LEU A 582 14.72 -14.58 0.80
CA LEU A 582 15.39 -13.58 -0.05
C LEU A 582 16.91 -13.81 -0.12
N VAL A 583 17.54 -14.11 1.01
CA VAL A 583 18.96 -14.47 1.07
C VAL A 583 19.27 -15.74 0.26
N GLN A 584 18.42 -16.77 0.36
CA GLN A 584 18.60 -17.99 -0.43
C GLN A 584 18.41 -17.72 -1.95
N ASP A 585 17.49 -16.86 -2.31
CA ASP A 585 17.29 -16.48 -3.70
C ASP A 585 18.49 -15.69 -4.23
N ALA A 586 19.02 -14.72 -3.46
CA ALA A 586 20.22 -13.98 -3.79
C ALA A 586 21.43 -14.92 -4.05
N ARG A 587 21.68 -15.84 -3.12
CA ARG A 587 22.76 -16.84 -3.23
C ARG A 587 22.60 -17.74 -4.45
N ARG A 588 21.37 -18.15 -4.77
CA ARG A 588 21.06 -18.97 -5.94
C ARG A 588 21.41 -18.26 -7.25
N HIS A 589 21.28 -16.95 -7.29
CA HIS A 589 21.67 -16.10 -8.42
C HIS A 589 23.14 -15.70 -8.37
N GLY A 590 23.89 -16.08 -7.30
CA GLY A 590 25.30 -15.83 -7.11
C GLY A 590 25.63 -14.47 -6.54
N VAL A 591 24.66 -13.80 -6.04
CA VAL A 591 24.90 -12.61 -5.23
C VAL A 591 25.53 -13.05 -3.91
N ARG A 592 26.67 -12.42 -3.58
CA ARG A 592 27.35 -12.66 -2.31
C ARG A 592 26.56 -12.04 -1.17
N VAL A 593 26.25 -12.83 -0.14
CA VAL A 593 25.54 -12.34 1.05
C VAL A 593 26.36 -12.64 2.27
N VAL A 594 26.75 -11.61 3.00
CA VAL A 594 27.55 -11.66 4.23
C VAL A 594 26.64 -11.52 5.44
N GLY A 595 26.89 -12.31 6.49
CA GLY A 595 26.16 -12.26 7.76
C GLY A 595 26.36 -10.93 8.49
N PRO A 596 25.56 -10.69 9.55
CA PRO A 596 25.69 -9.46 10.34
C PRO A 596 27.06 -9.44 11.08
N SER A 597 27.70 -8.27 11.13
CA SER A 597 28.96 -8.01 11.81
C SER A 597 28.84 -6.76 12.66
N VAL A 598 29.30 -6.79 13.92
CA VAL A 598 29.30 -5.58 14.78
C VAL A 598 30.25 -4.51 14.27
N ASN A 599 31.30 -4.89 13.52
CA ASN A 599 32.28 -3.97 12.98
C ASN A 599 31.97 -3.48 11.55
N ASP A 600 31.15 -4.19 10.78
CA ASP A 600 30.97 -3.87 9.37
C ASP A 600 29.52 -3.53 9.00
N SER A 601 28.53 -4.22 9.62
CA SER A 601 27.13 -4.02 9.26
C SER A 601 26.61 -2.63 9.67
N LEU A 602 25.82 -2.02 8.83
CA LEU A 602 24.99 -0.87 9.19
C LEU A 602 23.77 -1.33 10.01
N VAL A 603 22.91 -0.39 10.40
CA VAL A 603 21.63 -0.70 11.06
C VAL A 603 20.80 -1.57 10.11
N ASP A 604 20.61 -1.12 8.88
CA ASP A 604 19.87 -1.84 7.85
C ASP A 604 20.83 -2.55 6.88
N ALA A 605 20.30 -3.47 6.08
CA ALA A 605 21.08 -4.15 5.06
C ALA A 605 21.59 -3.13 4.02
N SER A 606 22.79 -3.36 3.50
CA SER A 606 23.48 -2.46 2.59
C SER A 606 24.37 -3.22 1.62
N VAL A 607 24.77 -2.55 0.54
CA VAL A 607 25.81 -3.06 -0.38
C VAL A 607 27.17 -2.57 0.06
N GLN A 608 28.16 -3.46 0.11
CA GLN A 608 29.52 -3.13 0.46
C GLN A 608 30.49 -3.73 -0.55
N ARG A 609 31.59 -3.00 -0.83
CA ARG A 609 32.71 -3.50 -1.62
C ARG A 609 33.58 -4.38 -0.75
N MET A 610 33.99 -5.53 -1.29
CA MET A 610 34.85 -6.47 -0.60
C MET A 610 36.28 -6.25 -1.05
N GLU A 611 37.14 -5.86 -0.08
CA GLU A 611 38.58 -5.69 -0.33
C GLU A 611 39.36 -6.95 0.08
N GLY A 612 40.35 -7.39 -0.76
CA GLY A 612 41.31 -8.44 -0.40
C GLY A 612 41.20 -9.77 -1.16
N ALA A 613 41.99 -10.78 -0.74
CA ALA A 613 42.15 -12.08 -1.42
C ALA A 613 40.90 -12.99 -1.48
N ASP A 614 39.80 -12.54 -0.91
CA ASP A 614 38.46 -13.17 -0.99
C ASP A 614 37.66 -12.63 -2.19
N THR A 615 38.34 -11.95 -3.12
CA THR A 615 37.77 -11.42 -4.34
C THR A 615 37.29 -12.54 -5.27
N GLY A 616 36.12 -12.41 -5.74
CA GLY A 616 35.29 -13.11 -6.72
C GLY A 616 35.74 -14.34 -7.48
N GLU A 617 37.04 -14.64 -7.65
CA GLU A 617 37.47 -15.83 -8.41
C GLU A 617 37.26 -17.12 -7.65
N ALA A 618 37.64 -17.20 -6.37
CA ALA A 618 37.39 -18.39 -5.52
C ALA A 618 35.89 -18.64 -5.31
N TYR A 619 35.09 -17.54 -5.23
CA TYR A 619 33.65 -17.63 -5.12
C TYR A 619 32.99 -18.05 -6.46
N ARG A 620 33.52 -17.64 -7.60
CA ARG A 620 33.07 -18.07 -8.93
C ARG A 620 33.40 -19.53 -9.21
N GLU A 621 34.60 -20.02 -8.82
CA GLU A 621 35.02 -21.42 -8.99
C GLU A 621 34.24 -22.38 -8.11
N GLY A 622 33.99 -22.04 -6.84
CA GLY A 622 33.15 -22.85 -5.95
C GLY A 622 31.69 -22.90 -6.40
N ARG A 623 31.21 -21.88 -7.11
CA ARG A 623 29.84 -21.76 -7.61
C ARG A 623 29.56 -22.58 -8.87
N ALA A 624 30.52 -22.72 -9.78
CA ALA A 624 30.34 -23.48 -11.00
C ALA A 624 30.02 -24.97 -10.76
N GLN A 625 30.27 -25.45 -9.54
CA GLN A 625 30.07 -26.84 -9.15
C GLN A 625 28.78 -27.15 -8.37
N SER A 626 27.99 -26.14 -7.90
CA SER A 626 26.98 -26.39 -6.84
C SER A 626 25.53 -26.00 -7.11
N LEU A 627 25.15 -25.40 -8.27
CA LEU A 627 23.77 -24.95 -8.49
C LEU A 627 23.08 -25.66 -9.65
N PRO A 628 21.87 -26.21 -9.43
CA PRO A 628 21.04 -26.66 -10.53
C PRO A 628 20.55 -25.44 -11.32
N THR A 629 21.14 -25.24 -12.52
CA THR A 629 20.89 -24.09 -13.41
C THR A 629 19.52 -24.11 -14.13
N ARG A 630 18.63 -25.01 -13.77
CA ARG A 630 17.32 -25.13 -14.42
C ARG A 630 16.34 -24.09 -13.85
N GLY A 631 16.03 -23.05 -14.62
CA GLY A 631 15.01 -22.06 -14.31
C GLY A 631 15.52 -20.80 -13.57
N VAL A 632 16.83 -20.61 -13.47
CA VAL A 632 17.46 -19.38 -12.93
C VAL A 632 17.90 -18.51 -14.10
N VAL A 633 17.44 -17.27 -14.12
CA VAL A 633 17.85 -16.29 -15.15
C VAL A 633 19.19 -15.68 -14.76
N PRO A 634 20.16 -15.54 -15.67
CA PRO A 634 21.41 -14.86 -15.39
C PRO A 634 21.17 -13.37 -15.03
N LEU A 635 21.68 -12.95 -13.87
CA LEU A 635 21.66 -11.57 -13.41
C LEU A 635 23.05 -10.93 -13.63
N ASP A 636 23.10 -9.60 -13.67
CA ASP A 636 24.35 -8.82 -13.79
C ASP A 636 25.02 -8.70 -12.40
N VAL A 637 25.48 -9.82 -11.86
CA VAL A 637 26.12 -9.86 -10.54
C VAL A 637 27.54 -9.27 -10.61
N ASP A 638 27.81 -8.29 -9.73
CA ASP A 638 29.14 -7.73 -9.51
C ASP A 638 29.86 -8.51 -8.41
N SER A 639 30.97 -9.18 -8.78
CA SER A 639 31.74 -10.01 -7.84
C SER A 639 32.46 -9.21 -6.74
N ASP A 640 32.65 -7.92 -6.94
CA ASP A 640 33.32 -7.06 -5.97
C ASP A 640 32.38 -6.52 -4.91
N LEU A 641 31.08 -6.73 -5.12
CA LEU A 641 30.03 -6.31 -4.19
C LEU A 641 29.47 -7.47 -3.38
N ALA A 642 29.04 -7.17 -2.17
CA ALA A 642 28.29 -8.09 -1.32
C ALA A 642 27.11 -7.38 -0.65
N VAL A 643 26.03 -8.12 -0.47
CA VAL A 643 24.91 -7.72 0.39
C VAL A 643 25.30 -8.02 1.83
N CYS A 644 25.46 -7.00 2.65
CA CYS A 644 25.73 -7.12 4.09
C CYS A 644 24.43 -7.04 4.86
N ILE A 645 24.12 -8.08 5.65
CA ILE A 645 22.92 -8.12 6.47
C ILE A 645 23.04 -7.10 7.60
N GLY A 646 22.05 -6.23 7.74
CA GLY A 646 22.01 -5.20 8.77
C GLY A 646 21.78 -5.75 10.18
N LEU A 647 22.24 -5.01 11.20
CA LEU A 647 22.03 -5.39 12.61
C LEU A 647 20.57 -5.39 13.01
N SER A 648 19.70 -4.60 12.36
CA SER A 648 18.23 -4.61 12.56
C SER A 648 17.59 -5.96 12.24
N GLN A 649 18.22 -6.78 11.37
CA GLN A 649 17.75 -8.11 11.02
C GLN A 649 18.02 -9.15 12.12
N VAL A 650 18.88 -8.85 13.10
CA VAL A 650 19.07 -9.70 14.28
C VAL A 650 17.84 -9.61 15.17
N ARG A 651 17.09 -10.72 15.21
CA ARG A 651 15.77 -10.77 15.84
C ARG A 651 15.79 -10.28 17.30
N GLY A 652 15.06 -9.20 17.57
CA GLY A 652 14.89 -8.64 18.91
C GLY A 652 16.05 -7.78 19.39
N LEU A 653 16.96 -7.36 18.54
CA LEU A 653 18.05 -6.43 18.87
C LEU A 653 17.53 -4.98 19.03
N GLY A 654 16.58 -4.57 18.20
CA GLY A 654 15.92 -3.26 18.31
C GLY A 654 16.90 -2.07 18.34
N ALA A 655 16.68 -1.14 19.26
CA ALA A 655 17.51 0.08 19.41
C ALA A 655 19.00 -0.19 19.73
N ALA A 656 19.38 -1.41 20.09
CA ALA A 656 20.79 -1.75 20.29
C ALA A 656 21.58 -1.69 18.97
N ALA A 657 20.96 -1.98 17.82
CA ALA A 657 21.58 -1.84 16.51
C ALA A 657 22.09 -0.42 16.26
N GLU A 658 21.26 0.59 16.51
CA GLU A 658 21.62 2.01 16.37
C GLU A 658 22.76 2.40 17.30
N ARG A 659 22.75 1.95 18.56
CA ARG A 659 23.83 2.23 19.52
C ARG A 659 25.16 1.62 19.12
N ILE A 660 25.14 0.38 18.58
CA ILE A 660 26.35 -0.29 18.10
C ILE A 660 26.95 0.50 16.93
N VAL A 661 26.13 0.85 15.93
CA VAL A 661 26.61 1.62 14.78
C VAL A 661 27.12 3.02 15.20
N ALA A 662 26.45 3.67 16.15
CA ALA A 662 26.88 4.96 16.68
C ALA A 662 28.23 4.86 17.43
N ALA A 663 28.37 3.89 18.34
CA ALA A 663 29.59 3.70 19.12
C ALA A 663 30.81 3.31 18.24
N ARG A 664 30.58 2.58 17.17
CA ARG A 664 31.62 2.20 16.20
C ARG A 664 32.26 3.39 15.49
N ARG A 665 31.60 4.56 15.42
CA ARG A 665 32.17 5.77 14.79
C ARG A 665 33.48 6.23 15.49
N GLU A 666 33.66 5.86 16.75
CA GLU A 666 34.87 6.14 17.53
C GLU A 666 36.01 5.12 17.27
N GLY A 667 35.78 4.12 16.43
CA GLY A 667 36.69 3.04 16.08
C GLY A 667 36.05 1.67 16.16
N ALA A 668 36.58 0.68 15.46
CA ALA A 668 36.13 -0.70 15.48
C ALA A 668 36.16 -1.28 16.91
N PHE A 669 35.28 -2.21 17.20
CA PHE A 669 35.32 -2.93 18.48
C PHE A 669 36.46 -3.97 18.42
N THR A 670 37.18 -4.06 19.54
CA THR A 670 38.36 -4.97 19.65
C THR A 670 38.03 -6.23 20.41
N SER A 671 36.95 -6.25 21.19
CA SER A 671 36.52 -7.39 22.00
C SER A 671 35.02 -7.32 22.32
N GLN A 672 34.45 -8.41 22.78
CA GLN A 672 33.08 -8.48 23.27
C GLN A 672 32.86 -7.56 24.48
N ALA A 673 33.85 -7.42 25.37
CA ALA A 673 33.81 -6.50 26.51
C ALA A 673 33.82 -5.03 26.07
N ASP A 674 34.63 -4.69 25.05
CA ASP A 674 34.66 -3.35 24.48
C ASP A 674 33.31 -2.98 23.83
N LEU A 675 32.70 -3.90 23.08
CA LEU A 675 31.37 -3.74 22.54
C LEU A 675 30.31 -3.52 23.63
N ALA A 676 30.33 -4.34 24.70
CA ALA A 676 29.37 -4.22 25.80
C ALA A 676 29.46 -2.84 26.47
N ARG A 677 30.67 -2.36 26.71
CA ARG A 677 30.94 -1.08 27.36
C ARG A 677 30.55 0.11 26.49
N ARG A 678 31.02 0.17 25.24
CA ARG A 678 30.84 1.35 24.36
C ARG A 678 29.43 1.47 23.81
N ALA A 679 28.81 0.35 23.44
CA ALA A 679 27.48 0.36 22.85
C ALA A 679 26.35 0.09 23.86
N HIS A 680 26.66 -0.07 25.14
CA HIS A 680 25.69 -0.39 26.22
C HIS A 680 24.79 -1.59 25.86
N VAL A 681 25.43 -2.68 25.39
CA VAL A 681 24.71 -3.88 24.96
C VAL A 681 24.34 -4.72 26.17
N SER A 682 23.08 -5.12 26.27
CA SER A 682 22.62 -6.02 27.34
C SER A 682 23.08 -7.45 27.13
N SER A 683 23.09 -8.28 28.19
CA SER A 683 23.42 -9.71 28.07
C SER A 683 22.50 -10.42 27.06
N SER A 684 21.21 -10.12 27.07
CA SER A 684 20.25 -10.66 26.10
C SER A 684 20.55 -10.22 24.65
N ASP A 685 20.98 -8.99 24.44
CA ASP A 685 21.33 -8.52 23.10
C ASP A 685 22.67 -9.10 22.66
N MET A 686 23.63 -9.28 23.58
CA MET A 686 24.90 -9.93 23.30
C MET A 686 24.71 -11.41 22.90
N GLU A 687 23.83 -12.16 23.57
CA GLU A 687 23.46 -13.52 23.17
C GLU A 687 22.89 -13.56 21.75
N LYS A 688 22.00 -12.62 21.39
CA LYS A 688 21.41 -12.53 20.05
C LYS A 688 22.48 -12.25 18.99
N LEU A 689 23.41 -11.34 19.27
CA LEU A 689 24.53 -11.02 18.37
C LEU A 689 25.47 -12.24 18.19
N ALA A 690 25.80 -12.93 19.27
CA ALA A 690 26.61 -14.14 19.22
C ALA A 690 25.92 -15.23 18.39
N MET A 691 24.65 -15.52 18.67
CA MET A 691 23.88 -16.54 17.94
C MET A 691 23.70 -16.21 16.46
N ALA A 692 23.67 -14.92 16.12
CA ALA A 692 23.61 -14.43 14.73
C ALA A 692 24.99 -14.51 14.01
N GLY A 693 26.08 -14.82 14.73
CA GLY A 693 27.43 -14.79 14.18
C GLY A 693 28.03 -13.39 14.06
N ALA A 694 27.38 -12.37 14.61
CA ALA A 694 27.78 -10.98 14.48
C ALA A 694 29.09 -10.61 15.22
N LEU A 695 29.62 -11.53 16.05
CA LEU A 695 30.86 -11.38 16.81
C LEU A 695 32.06 -12.10 16.17
N GLU A 696 31.88 -12.76 15.03
CA GLU A 696 32.96 -13.48 14.34
C GLU A 696 34.10 -12.54 13.92
N CYS A 697 33.81 -11.28 13.60
CA CYS A 697 34.82 -10.23 13.34
C CYS A 697 35.72 -9.90 14.54
N LEU A 698 35.33 -10.32 15.75
CA LEU A 698 36.13 -10.22 16.99
C LEU A 698 36.88 -11.53 17.32
N GLY A 699 36.84 -12.53 16.44
CA GLY A 699 37.38 -13.84 16.69
C GLY A 699 36.55 -14.69 17.67
N VAL A 700 35.31 -14.31 17.94
CA VAL A 700 34.44 -14.95 18.95
C VAL A 700 33.41 -15.83 18.26
N GLY A 701 33.46 -17.13 18.54
CA GLY A 701 32.49 -18.10 18.03
C GLY A 701 31.09 -17.94 18.65
N ARG A 702 30.06 -18.49 17.97
CA ARG A 702 28.63 -18.33 18.41
C ARG A 702 28.38 -18.87 19.81
N ARG A 703 28.88 -20.06 20.14
CA ARG A 703 28.73 -20.68 21.48
C ARG A 703 29.53 -19.94 22.54
N GLU A 704 30.75 -19.61 22.22
CA GLU A 704 31.66 -18.86 23.07
C GLU A 704 31.06 -17.50 23.44
N GLY A 705 30.62 -16.73 22.43
CA GLY A 705 30.03 -15.43 22.62
C GLY A 705 28.74 -15.46 23.42
N ALA A 706 27.89 -16.45 23.18
CA ALA A 706 26.65 -16.64 23.94
C ALA A 706 26.92 -17.02 25.39
N TRP A 707 27.91 -17.88 25.65
CA TRP A 707 28.31 -18.27 27.00
C TRP A 707 28.91 -17.08 27.81
N ALA A 708 29.74 -16.28 27.17
CA ALA A 708 30.37 -15.12 27.78
C ALA A 708 29.41 -13.93 27.97
N ALA A 709 28.27 -13.91 27.31
CA ALA A 709 27.34 -12.78 27.31
C ALA A 709 26.86 -12.39 28.72
N GLY A 710 26.61 -13.39 29.58
CA GLY A 710 26.18 -13.16 30.95
C GLY A 710 27.24 -12.55 31.85
N ALA A 711 28.52 -12.81 31.58
CA ALA A 711 29.65 -12.31 32.35
C ALA A 711 30.11 -10.91 31.89
N LEU A 712 30.03 -10.63 30.60
CA LEU A 712 30.60 -9.43 29.98
C LEU A 712 29.57 -8.31 29.76
N ALA A 713 28.29 -8.60 29.76
CA ALA A 713 27.23 -7.63 29.54
C ALA A 713 26.27 -7.60 30.73
N GLN A 714 25.80 -6.42 31.10
CA GLN A 714 24.90 -6.28 32.24
C GLN A 714 23.51 -6.89 31.98
N PRO A 715 22.84 -7.51 32.98
CA PRO A 715 21.44 -7.86 32.88
C PRO A 715 20.64 -6.59 32.62
N SER A 716 19.66 -6.65 31.72
CA SER A 716 18.88 -5.54 31.19
C SER A 716 18.57 -4.46 32.23
N ALA A 717 19.32 -3.36 32.24
CA ALA A 717 18.98 -2.19 33.01
C ALA A 717 17.68 -1.60 32.45
N ARG A 718 16.64 -1.50 33.27
CA ARG A 718 15.51 -0.62 32.98
C ARG A 718 16.05 0.76 32.64
N ALA A 719 15.58 1.34 31.55
CA ALA A 719 16.07 2.55 30.92
C ALA A 719 16.73 3.55 31.89
N GLY A 720 18.04 3.81 31.72
CA GLY A 720 18.74 4.94 32.28
C GLY A 720 19.79 4.67 33.35
N GLN A 721 20.01 3.45 33.81
CA GLN A 721 21.04 3.16 34.83
C GLN A 721 22.05 2.13 34.34
N TRP A 722 22.97 2.59 33.51
CA TRP A 722 24.18 1.83 33.22
C TRP A 722 25.23 2.15 34.28
N GLN A 723 25.69 1.13 35.03
CA GLN A 723 26.85 1.27 35.92
C GLN A 723 28.09 0.74 35.21
N PRO A 724 29.07 1.59 34.91
CA PRO A 724 30.33 1.13 34.32
C PRO A 724 31.07 0.21 35.31
N PHE A 725 31.69 -0.86 34.79
CA PHE A 725 32.68 -1.59 35.58
C PHE A 725 33.83 -0.65 35.96
N LEU A 726 34.31 -0.75 37.18
CA LEU A 726 35.52 -0.02 37.58
C LEU A 726 36.69 -0.49 36.71
N PRO A 727 37.53 0.42 36.20
CA PRO A 727 38.71 0.04 35.43
C PRO A 727 39.56 -0.99 36.18
N GLY A 728 39.91 -2.09 35.53
CA GLY A 728 40.69 -3.17 36.16
C GLY A 728 39.87 -4.26 36.89
N THR A 729 38.52 -4.15 36.93
CA THR A 729 37.64 -5.21 37.49
C THR A 729 36.98 -6.03 36.37
N GLU A 730 37.53 -5.99 35.18
CA GLU A 730 37.11 -6.85 34.08
C GLU A 730 37.30 -8.32 34.47
N VAL A 731 36.22 -9.04 34.67
CA VAL A 731 36.27 -10.46 34.95
C VAL A 731 36.78 -11.15 33.70
N GLY A 732 38.03 -11.57 33.72
CA GLY A 732 38.60 -12.44 32.69
C GLY A 732 37.84 -13.76 32.73
N SER A 733 36.75 -13.90 32.00
CA SER A 733 36.11 -15.16 31.80
C SER A 733 36.94 -15.97 30.80
N THR A 734 37.75 -16.93 31.31
CA THR A 734 38.28 -17.98 30.44
C THR A 734 37.09 -18.83 29.98
N VAL A 735 36.71 -18.62 28.71
CA VAL A 735 35.68 -19.41 28.05
C VAL A 735 36.26 -20.82 27.86
N PRO A 736 35.58 -21.89 28.25
CA PRO A 736 36.04 -23.24 27.95
C PRO A 736 36.03 -23.42 26.42
N ASP A 737 36.95 -24.26 25.94
CA ASP A 737 37.03 -24.65 24.54
C ASP A 737 35.73 -25.40 24.15
N LEU A 738 34.80 -24.69 23.56
CA LEU A 738 33.49 -25.22 23.19
C LEU A 738 33.51 -25.62 21.71
N PRO A 739 33.05 -26.86 21.37
CA PRO A 739 32.95 -27.26 19.97
C PRO A 739 32.15 -26.26 19.15
N SER A 740 32.65 -25.95 17.94
CA SER A 740 31.92 -25.09 17.00
C SER A 740 30.54 -25.65 16.70
N LEU A 741 29.54 -24.75 16.49
CA LEU A 741 28.25 -25.18 15.93
C LEU A 741 28.51 -25.56 14.47
N SER A 742 28.12 -26.77 14.05
CA SER A 742 28.04 -27.11 12.63
C SER A 742 27.01 -26.20 11.96
N GLU A 743 27.29 -25.75 10.74
CA GLU A 743 26.38 -24.95 9.93
C GLU A 743 25.02 -25.63 9.67
#